data_252ee8bf02485c70cac3ca2068c2476f
#
_entry.id   252ee8bf02485c70cac3ca2068c2476f
#
_cell.length_a   1.000
_cell.length_b   1.000
_cell.length_c   1.000
_cell.angle_alpha   90.00
_cell.angle_beta   90.00
_cell.angle_gamma   90.00
#
_symmetry.space_group_name_H-M   'P 1'
#
loop_
_entity.id
_entity.type
_entity.pdbx_description
1 polymer ?
#
loop_
_entity_poly.entity_id
_entity_poly.type
_entity_poly.pdbx_seq_one_letter_code
_entity_poly.pdbx_strand_id
1 'polypeptide(L)'
;MAWRTRRRLSALEALALLQDMPDCDSDGDNVDFTFEEEDSTDAESSSDEDVTAPPATDNPPSPRKSRRARVVVLLLRRTAQTRRLHQMRTTSLLVARNAKFPVWTQHQSTQRQRMAVRGSGGKWRTSPLSFFFFFFFFFFFFFFFXXXXXXXXXXXXXXXXXXXXXXXXXXXXXXXXXXXXXXXXXXXGSAWVRRKVEDFTSQQTTQMKFSGTGGPTEFARRKITSRLQSFLCLVDLGMLMTIRDCTVQQGRRREQGWKMSVDELMAFIAVLFIRAAQGSVGPMRDLWSKDFGNEHVKATMPRNRFQDIMKYLRFDNKDTRSERVKTDKFAAISNIWQHFVQNCALSYSPGQHITVAEQLFPSKARCPFLQYTASKPGKFGIKFWIAVDLDTKYMCNAMPCLGGDPSRPTGERLSEKVVVELMEPFLDQGRTVTVDNLVTSLSLANRLLQRNTTLLGTMSRIQQELPAKETSGRQLYSTQLFTSGSALLTVYATKKKKSVCLLSTMHQKVEIGETQKQKPSTVVDYNYLKCGVDLMEQKLRTYSVRAGTRRWPVAVFYNLLDMAATNAHVLYKGCTGSQDSRREFILQLADELRHRFMQEKAMQEEKMRRHCEMERRSDGETTQCQVRNLCNRKHSTERCVHCTKYTCRKCRKGSPWVCGNC
;
A
#
# COMPACT_ATOMS: atom_id res chain seq x y z
N MET A 1 2.63 -45.78 5.71
CA MET A 1 2.89 -44.60 4.83
C MET A 1 2.49 -43.36 5.60
N ALA A 2 3.47 -42.63 6.11
CA ALA A 2 3.22 -41.43 6.94
C ALA A 2 3.16 -40.17 6.05
N TRP A 3 1.98 -39.57 5.96
CA TRP A 3 1.81 -38.26 5.36
C TRP A 3 2.39 -37.21 6.31
N ARG A 4 3.55 -36.65 5.98
CA ARG A 4 4.10 -35.48 6.69
C ARG A 4 3.16 -34.28 6.43
N THR A 5 2.34 -33.97 7.38
CA THR A 5 1.58 -32.72 7.44
C THR A 5 2.57 -31.54 7.43
N ARG A 6 2.57 -30.74 6.37
CA ARG A 6 3.27 -29.45 6.35
C ARG A 6 2.61 -28.57 7.42
N ARG A 7 3.33 -28.32 8.49
CA ARG A 7 2.91 -27.42 9.56
C ARG A 7 2.70 -26.02 8.96
N ARG A 8 1.48 -25.53 9.00
CA ARG A 8 1.17 -24.14 8.63
C ARG A 8 1.77 -23.23 9.71
N LEU A 9 2.67 -22.35 9.33
CA LEU A 9 3.18 -21.30 10.21
C LEU A 9 2.01 -20.44 10.69
N SER A 10 1.93 -20.18 11.97
CA SER A 10 0.98 -19.22 12.53
C SER A 10 1.35 -17.80 12.05
N ALA A 11 0.39 -16.90 12.08
CA ALA A 11 0.62 -15.50 11.70
C ALA A 11 1.74 -14.85 12.55
N LEU A 12 1.87 -15.28 13.80
CA LEU A 12 2.91 -14.81 14.73
C LEU A 12 4.31 -15.33 14.35
N GLU A 13 4.42 -16.60 13.96
CA GLU A 13 5.68 -17.18 13.49
C GLU A 13 6.16 -16.57 12.17
N ALA A 14 5.21 -16.25 11.26
CA ALA A 14 5.51 -15.56 10.01
C ALA A 14 5.93 -14.10 10.27
N LEU A 15 5.34 -13.45 11.26
CA LEU A 15 5.68 -12.08 11.67
C LEU A 15 7.05 -12.02 12.34
N ALA A 16 7.37 -13.01 13.20
CA ALA A 16 8.67 -13.11 13.87
C ALA A 16 9.82 -13.29 12.86
N LEU A 17 9.60 -14.11 11.85
CA LEU A 17 10.58 -14.30 10.76
C LEU A 17 10.82 -13.03 9.92
N LEU A 18 9.86 -12.10 9.91
CA LEU A 18 9.99 -10.79 9.25
C LEU A 18 10.64 -9.74 10.15
N GLN A 19 10.51 -9.90 11.47
CA GLN A 19 11.09 -8.97 12.47
C GLN A 19 12.57 -9.23 12.74
N ASP A 20 13.05 -10.47 12.54
CA ASP A 20 14.46 -10.83 12.71
C ASP A 20 15.37 -10.39 11.54
N MET A 21 14.83 -9.64 10.58
CA MET A 21 15.65 -9.05 9.51
C MET A 21 16.25 -7.72 10.03
N PRO A 22 17.56 -7.55 9.98
CA PRO A 22 18.20 -6.32 10.49
C PRO A 22 17.66 -5.07 9.78
N ASP A 23 17.40 -4.02 10.55
CA ASP A 23 17.04 -2.70 10.06
C ASP A 23 18.18 -2.14 9.22
N CYS A 24 18.08 -2.32 7.92
CA CYS A 24 19.00 -1.68 6.99
C CYS A 24 18.38 -0.36 6.53
N ASP A 25 18.85 0.72 7.08
CA ASP A 25 18.69 2.07 6.54
C ASP A 25 19.47 2.23 5.21
N SER A 26 19.67 1.17 4.49
CA SER A 26 20.28 1.26 3.18
C SER A 26 19.16 1.30 2.14
N ASP A 27 18.88 2.49 1.61
CA ASP A 27 18.49 2.60 0.23
C ASP A 27 19.63 1.90 -0.56
N GLY A 28 19.54 0.60 -0.69
CA GLY A 28 20.57 -0.20 -1.34
C GLY A 28 20.76 0.27 -2.77
N ASP A 29 21.81 1.01 -2.98
CA ASP A 29 22.18 1.57 -4.27
C ASP A 29 22.69 0.51 -5.27
N ASN A 30 22.68 -0.75 -4.90
CA ASN A 30 22.95 -1.84 -5.84
C ASN A 30 21.67 -2.15 -6.63
N VAL A 31 21.57 -1.47 -7.76
CA VAL A 31 20.54 -1.71 -8.76
C VAL A 31 20.97 -2.91 -9.59
N ASP A 32 20.93 -4.08 -8.99
CA ASP A 32 20.95 -5.31 -9.77
C ASP A 32 19.49 -5.60 -10.14
N PHE A 33 19.10 -5.18 -11.34
CA PHE A 33 17.80 -5.49 -11.92
C PHE A 33 17.79 -6.97 -12.37
N THR A 34 17.93 -7.87 -11.42
CA THR A 34 17.59 -9.27 -11.70
C THR A 34 16.08 -9.40 -11.62
N PHE A 35 15.46 -9.44 -12.77
CA PHE A 35 14.06 -9.81 -12.92
C PHE A 35 13.96 -11.31 -12.65
N GLU A 36 13.59 -11.68 -11.43
CA GLU A 36 13.21 -13.08 -11.14
C GLU A 36 11.87 -13.35 -11.86
N GLU A 37 11.84 -14.42 -12.61
CA GLU A 37 10.63 -14.95 -13.23
C GLU A 37 9.65 -15.36 -12.13
N GLU A 38 8.51 -14.68 -12.06
CA GLU A 38 7.39 -15.14 -11.22
C GLU A 38 6.73 -16.30 -11.96
N ASP A 39 6.88 -17.49 -11.40
CA ASP A 39 6.17 -18.70 -11.84
C ASP A 39 4.67 -18.46 -11.58
N SER A 40 3.91 -18.23 -12.63
CA SER A 40 2.46 -18.12 -12.55
C SER A 40 1.86 -19.51 -12.43
N THR A 41 1.68 -19.99 -11.21
CA THR A 41 0.89 -21.20 -10.99
C THR A 41 -0.59 -20.81 -11.09
N ASP A 42 -1.24 -21.43 -12.03
CA ASP A 42 -2.66 -21.29 -12.32
C ASP A 42 -3.53 -21.55 -11.09
N ALA A 43 -4.36 -20.59 -10.79
CA ALA A 43 -5.41 -20.75 -9.78
C ALA A 43 -6.64 -21.33 -10.46
N GLU A 44 -6.86 -22.61 -10.29
CA GLU A 44 -8.11 -23.25 -10.69
C GLU A 44 -9.26 -22.67 -9.85
N SER A 45 -10.15 -21.95 -10.50
CA SER A 45 -11.43 -21.56 -9.91
C SER A 45 -12.45 -22.67 -10.19
N SER A 46 -12.82 -23.40 -9.16
CA SER A 46 -13.91 -24.36 -9.26
C SER A 46 -15.24 -23.61 -9.28
N SER A 47 -15.86 -23.55 -10.42
CA SER A 47 -17.27 -23.22 -10.55
C SER A 47 -17.99 -24.51 -10.94
N ASP A 48 -18.74 -25.10 -10.02
CA ASP A 48 -19.61 -26.24 -10.28
C ASP A 48 -20.84 -25.76 -11.08
N GLU A 49 -20.88 -26.10 -12.35
CA GLU A 49 -22.12 -26.09 -13.13
C GLU A 49 -22.34 -27.49 -13.74
N ASP A 50 -23.42 -28.13 -13.32
CA ASP A 50 -23.92 -29.37 -13.88
C ASP A 50 -24.43 -29.20 -15.31
N VAL A 51 -23.80 -29.89 -16.28
CA VAL A 51 -24.38 -30.07 -17.62
C VAL A 51 -24.23 -31.55 -18.01
N THR A 52 -25.35 -32.16 -18.29
CA THR A 52 -25.49 -33.55 -18.76
C THR A 52 -24.84 -33.80 -20.13
N ALA A 53 -24.13 -34.91 -20.25
CA ALA A 53 -23.42 -35.36 -21.46
C ALA A 53 -24.25 -36.19 -22.42
N PRO A 54 -24.00 -36.14 -23.74
CA PRO A 54 -24.46 -37.16 -24.69
C PRO A 54 -23.32 -38.16 -25.05
N PRO A 55 -23.65 -39.33 -25.64
CA PRO A 55 -22.79 -40.53 -25.58
C PRO A 55 -21.65 -40.62 -26.60
N ALA A 56 -20.70 -41.50 -26.29
CA ALA A 56 -19.41 -41.72 -26.94
C ALA A 56 -19.47 -42.45 -28.28
N THR A 57 -18.52 -42.14 -29.15
CA THR A 57 -18.15 -42.99 -30.32
C THR A 57 -16.65 -43.35 -30.23
N ASP A 58 -16.39 -44.65 -30.48
CA ASP A 58 -15.09 -45.30 -30.39
C ASP A 58 -14.08 -44.90 -31.51
N ASN A 59 -12.81 -44.75 -31.13
CA ASN A 59 -11.68 -45.08 -32.00
C ASN A 59 -10.36 -45.26 -31.21
N PRO A 60 -9.41 -46.12 -31.66
CA PRO A 60 -8.40 -46.73 -30.81
C PRO A 60 -7.09 -45.91 -30.65
N PRO A 61 -6.26 -46.25 -29.65
CA PRO A 61 -5.13 -45.41 -29.18
C PRO A 61 -3.79 -45.67 -29.86
N SER A 62 -3.01 -44.63 -30.00
CA SER A 62 -1.60 -44.71 -30.41
C SER A 62 -0.66 -44.65 -29.18
N PRO A 63 0.60 -45.17 -29.26
CA PRO A 63 1.35 -45.54 -28.06
C PRO A 63 2.08 -44.41 -27.34
N ARG A 64 1.95 -44.39 -26.02
CA ARG A 64 2.63 -43.46 -25.11
C ARG A 64 4.10 -43.87 -24.89
N LYS A 65 5.02 -42.97 -25.18
CA LYS A 65 6.42 -43.08 -24.75
C LYS A 65 6.62 -42.48 -23.35
N SER A 66 7.40 -43.16 -22.55
CA SER A 66 7.45 -43.06 -21.10
C SER A 66 7.94 -41.70 -20.52
N ARG A 67 7.20 -41.19 -19.55
CA ARG A 67 7.54 -40.04 -18.70
C ARG A 67 8.48 -40.38 -17.52
N ARG A 68 8.96 -41.62 -17.44
CA ARG A 68 9.74 -42.06 -16.26
C ARG A 68 11.19 -41.57 -16.21
N ALA A 69 11.80 -41.22 -17.33
CA ALA A 69 13.21 -40.80 -17.38
C ALA A 69 13.49 -39.37 -16.86
N ARG A 70 12.52 -38.47 -16.93
CA ARG A 70 12.72 -37.05 -16.50
C ARG A 70 12.60 -36.83 -14.98
N VAL A 71 11.88 -37.70 -14.28
CA VAL A 71 11.67 -37.57 -12.82
C VAL A 71 12.91 -38.00 -12.04
N VAL A 72 13.67 -38.98 -12.54
CA VAL A 72 14.86 -39.47 -11.87
C VAL A 72 16.01 -38.46 -11.90
N VAL A 73 16.17 -37.71 -12.99
CA VAL A 73 17.23 -36.69 -13.10
C VAL A 73 16.97 -35.48 -12.20
N LEU A 74 15.70 -35.12 -11.98
CA LEU A 74 15.30 -34.02 -11.08
C LEU A 74 15.47 -34.40 -9.60
N LEU A 75 15.24 -35.64 -9.24
CA LEU A 75 15.44 -36.14 -7.88
C LEU A 75 16.93 -36.24 -7.50
N LEU A 76 17.80 -36.64 -8.44
CA LEU A 76 19.23 -36.69 -8.23
C LEU A 76 19.90 -35.32 -8.10
N ARG A 77 19.37 -34.30 -8.77
CA ARG A 77 19.84 -32.90 -8.61
C ARG A 77 19.44 -32.31 -7.24
N ARG A 78 18.28 -32.64 -6.69
CA ARG A 78 17.85 -32.19 -5.36
C ARG A 78 18.65 -32.80 -4.21
N THR A 79 19.05 -34.07 -4.32
CA THR A 79 19.88 -34.74 -3.31
C THR A 79 21.32 -34.21 -3.27
N ALA A 80 21.87 -33.78 -4.40
CA ALA A 80 23.23 -33.19 -4.46
C ALA A 80 23.24 -31.77 -3.80
N GLN A 81 22.17 -31.00 -3.95
CA GLN A 81 22.04 -29.67 -3.37
C GLN A 81 21.86 -29.71 -1.85
N THR A 82 21.15 -30.73 -1.34
CA THR A 82 20.96 -30.94 0.11
C THR A 82 22.24 -31.40 0.79
N ARG A 83 23.08 -32.18 0.12
CA ARG A 83 24.39 -32.61 0.65
C ARG A 83 25.40 -31.46 0.73
N ARG A 84 25.38 -30.49 -0.21
CA ARG A 84 26.23 -29.30 -0.15
C ARG A 84 25.85 -28.37 0.99
N LEU A 85 24.55 -28.21 1.28
CA LEU A 85 24.06 -27.39 2.39
C LEU A 85 24.37 -28.01 3.76
N HIS A 86 24.42 -29.35 3.85
CA HIS A 86 24.78 -30.05 5.10
C HIS A 86 26.26 -29.93 5.39
N GLN A 87 27.10 -29.98 4.34
CA GLN A 87 28.57 -29.88 4.47
C GLN A 87 28.99 -28.43 4.85
N MET A 88 28.28 -27.40 4.41
CA MET A 88 28.52 -25.99 4.82
C MET A 88 28.12 -25.73 6.28
N ARG A 89 27.09 -26.40 6.81
CA ARG A 89 26.67 -26.26 8.22
C ARG A 89 27.62 -26.90 9.20
N THR A 90 28.24 -28.02 8.83
CA THR A 90 29.23 -28.71 9.71
C THR A 90 30.55 -27.97 9.79
N THR A 91 30.97 -27.25 8.73
CA THR A 91 32.19 -26.44 8.77
C THR A 91 32.02 -25.17 9.61
N SER A 92 30.82 -24.56 9.64
CA SER A 92 30.57 -23.37 10.45
C SER A 92 30.50 -23.67 11.96
N LEU A 93 30.10 -24.86 12.34
CA LEU A 93 30.05 -25.31 13.76
C LEU A 93 31.41 -25.66 14.35
N LEU A 94 32.37 -26.03 13.53
CA LEU A 94 33.74 -26.35 13.99
C LEU A 94 34.61 -25.11 14.20
N VAL A 95 34.32 -24.00 13.51
CA VAL A 95 35.04 -22.72 13.66
C VAL A 95 34.59 -21.97 14.92
N ALA A 96 33.36 -22.17 15.40
CA ALA A 96 32.81 -21.50 16.57
C ALA A 96 33.30 -22.04 17.91
N ARG A 97 34.00 -23.19 17.96
CA ARG A 97 34.41 -23.82 19.21
C ARG A 97 35.77 -23.37 19.76
N ASN A 98 36.55 -22.57 19.02
CA ASN A 98 37.92 -22.21 19.40
C ASN A 98 38.15 -20.71 19.68
N ALA A 99 37.10 -19.92 19.86
CA ALA A 99 37.24 -18.49 20.21
C ALA A 99 37.00 -18.28 21.72
N LYS A 100 38.10 -18.09 22.47
CA LYS A 100 38.07 -17.64 23.87
C LYS A 100 37.85 -16.11 23.88
N PHE A 101 36.75 -15.65 24.45
CA PHE A 101 36.46 -14.24 24.69
C PHE A 101 37.07 -13.79 26.04
N PRO A 102 37.81 -12.68 26.10
CA PRO A 102 38.22 -12.10 27.40
C PRO A 102 37.07 -11.27 27.99
N VAL A 103 36.90 -11.42 29.30
CA VAL A 103 35.93 -10.69 30.10
C VAL A 103 36.42 -9.25 30.32
N TRP A 104 35.65 -8.27 29.90
CA TRP A 104 35.91 -6.84 30.15
C TRP A 104 35.14 -6.40 31.39
N THR A 105 35.93 -6.01 32.41
CA THR A 105 35.42 -5.29 33.59
C THR A 105 35.35 -3.79 33.29
N GLN A 106 34.20 -3.20 33.54
CA GLN A 106 33.96 -1.75 33.41
C GLN A 106 34.82 -0.93 34.37
N HIS A 107 35.73 -0.14 33.85
CA HIS A 107 36.31 0.98 34.60
C HIS A 107 35.85 2.30 33.95
N GLN A 108 35.12 3.09 34.73
CA GLN A 108 34.78 4.47 34.38
C GLN A 108 36.02 5.35 34.50
N SER A 109 36.49 5.96 33.43
CA SER A 109 37.50 7.03 33.50
C SER A 109 36.90 8.32 32.95
N THR A 110 36.76 9.29 33.85
CA THR A 110 36.42 10.67 33.53
C THR A 110 37.62 11.36 32.88
N GLN A 111 37.49 11.73 31.61
CA GLN A 111 38.47 12.61 30.93
C GLN A 111 38.26 14.07 31.35
N ARG A 112 39.25 14.62 32.11
CA ARG A 112 39.36 16.06 32.33
C ARG A 112 40.17 16.68 31.18
N GLN A 113 39.58 17.62 30.49
CA GLN A 113 40.29 18.49 29.55
C GLN A 113 41.17 19.49 30.34
N ARG A 114 42.46 19.47 30.12
CA ARG A 114 43.42 20.50 30.62
C ARG A 114 43.50 21.64 29.60
N MET A 115 43.06 22.82 29.99
CA MET A 115 43.48 24.06 29.36
C MET A 115 44.72 24.62 30.10
N ALA A 116 45.78 24.83 29.39
CA ALA A 116 46.98 25.47 29.91
C ALA A 116 46.90 26.99 29.73
N VAL A 117 46.94 27.70 30.84
CA VAL A 117 47.15 29.15 30.86
C VAL A 117 48.48 29.45 31.59
N ARG A 118 49.43 30.06 30.89
CA ARG A 118 50.66 30.61 31.44
C ARG A 118 50.38 31.94 32.13
N GLY A 119 50.89 32.15 33.34
CA GLY A 119 50.89 33.45 33.99
C GLY A 119 51.56 33.46 35.35
N SER A 120 52.70 34.08 35.43
CA SER A 120 53.51 34.72 36.48
C SER A 120 53.19 34.52 37.95
N GLY A 121 54.23 34.27 38.71
CA GLY A 121 54.27 33.96 40.11
C GLY A 121 53.95 35.10 41.07
N GLY A 122 53.33 34.73 42.16
CA GLY A 122 53.11 35.56 43.35
C GLY A 122 52.91 34.65 44.58
N LYS A 123 53.92 34.73 45.52
CA LYS A 123 53.84 33.99 46.78
C LYS A 123 52.87 34.69 47.74
N TRP A 124 51.85 34.02 48.17
CA TRP A 124 51.03 34.46 49.31
C TRP A 124 51.30 33.58 50.52
N ARG A 125 51.73 34.23 51.60
CA ARG A 125 51.84 33.63 52.95
C ARG A 125 50.42 33.63 53.58
N THR A 126 49.90 32.51 53.90
CA THR A 126 48.64 32.39 54.63
C THR A 126 48.96 32.17 56.13
N SER A 127 48.39 32.97 57.00
CA SER A 127 48.50 32.85 58.48
C SER A 127 47.40 31.86 58.98
N PRO A 128 47.65 31.23 60.14
CA PRO A 128 46.76 30.12 60.63
C PRO A 128 45.34 30.51 61.00
N LEU A 129 45.00 31.78 61.08
CA LEU A 129 43.68 32.24 61.56
C LEU A 129 42.57 32.15 60.51
N SER A 130 42.95 31.99 59.24
CA SER A 130 41.94 31.90 58.14
C SER A 130 41.26 30.54 58.02
N PHE A 131 41.82 29.49 58.62
CA PHE A 131 41.29 28.13 58.51
C PHE A 131 40.09 27.90 59.47
N PHE A 132 40.05 28.62 60.63
CA PHE A 132 38.97 28.42 61.58
C PHE A 132 37.64 29.07 61.19
N PHE A 133 37.71 30.22 60.48
CA PHE A 133 36.50 30.90 59.95
C PHE A 133 35.83 30.18 58.81
N PHE A 134 36.61 29.51 57.96
CA PHE A 134 36.09 28.80 56.81
C PHE A 134 35.35 27.51 57.25
N PHE A 135 35.83 26.83 58.29
CA PHE A 135 35.21 25.60 58.79
C PHE A 135 33.89 25.89 59.50
N PHE A 136 33.81 27.00 60.23
CA PHE A 136 32.59 27.38 60.97
C PHE A 136 31.49 27.85 60.06
N PHE A 137 31.82 28.57 58.96
CA PHE A 137 30.87 29.04 57.96
C PHE A 137 30.38 27.88 57.09
N PHE A 138 31.24 26.91 56.78
CA PHE A 138 30.87 25.72 56.03
C PHE A 138 29.95 24.78 56.83
N PHE A 139 30.21 24.64 58.15
CA PHE A 139 29.38 23.79 59.03
C PHE A 139 28.00 24.41 59.27
N PHE A 140 27.90 25.72 59.45
CA PHE A 140 26.65 26.43 59.63
C PHE A 140 25.81 26.45 58.33
N PHE A 141 26.45 26.62 57.19
CA PHE A 141 25.80 26.61 55.88
C PHE A 141 25.31 25.18 55.52
N PHE A 142 26.07 24.16 55.89
CA PHE A 142 25.68 22.77 55.62
C PHE A 142 24.52 22.33 56.53
N PHE A 143 24.48 22.76 57.79
CA PHE A 143 23.39 22.44 58.70
C PHE A 143 22.08 23.13 58.32
N PHE A 144 22.15 24.36 57.87
CA PHE A 144 20.97 25.12 57.46
C PHE A 144 20.41 24.60 56.11
N PHE A 145 21.28 24.27 55.26
CA PHE A 145 20.87 23.69 53.98
C PHE A 145 20.30 22.30 54.13
N UNK A 146 20.76 21.63 54.98
CA UNK A 146 20.28 20.30 55.22
C UNK A 146 18.94 20.33 55.87
N UNK A 147 18.71 21.18 56.61
CA UNK A 147 17.40 21.27 57.19
C UNK A 147 16.37 21.83 56.24
N UNK A 148 16.80 22.54 55.42
CA UNK A 148 15.97 23.02 54.38
C UNK A 148 15.70 21.97 53.32
N UNK A 149 16.56 21.26 53.19
CA UNK A 149 16.45 20.19 52.26
C UNK A 149 15.59 19.09 52.79
N UNK A 150 15.66 18.94 53.95
CA UNK A 150 14.86 17.96 54.59
C UNK A 150 13.43 18.45 54.71
N UNK A 151 13.33 19.55 54.91
CA UNK A 151 12.01 20.09 54.92
C UNK A 151 11.40 20.17 53.51
N UNK A 152 12.23 20.38 52.70
CA UNK A 152 11.77 20.38 51.34
C UNK A 152 11.48 18.99 50.78
N UNK A 153 12.14 18.19 51.26
CA UNK A 153 11.97 16.82 50.95
C UNK A 153 10.75 16.29 51.62
N UNK A 154 10.54 16.68 52.71
CA UNK A 154 9.36 16.27 53.38
C UNK A 154 8.14 16.98 52.80
N UNK A 155 8.35 18.02 52.39
CA UNK A 155 7.29 18.68 51.72
C UNK A 155 7.04 18.10 50.32
N UNK A 156 8.04 17.73 49.82
CA UNK A 156 7.90 17.07 48.52
C UNK A 156 7.33 15.69 48.64
N UNK A 157 7.62 15.18 49.62
CA UNK A 157 7.09 13.86 49.90
C UNK A 157 5.67 13.98 50.32
N UNK A 158 5.41 14.87 50.97
CA UNK A 158 4.03 15.07 51.29
C UNK A 158 3.21 15.51 50.09
N UNK A 159 3.87 16.18 49.29
CA UNK A 159 3.22 16.53 48.08
C UNK A 159 3.06 15.36 47.13
N UNK A 160 3.93 14.60 47.18
CA UNK A 160 3.89 13.41 46.41
C UNK A 160 2.88 12.47 46.95
N UNK A 161 2.79 12.45 48.11
CA UNK A 161 1.81 11.60 48.72
C UNK A 161 0.45 12.18 48.52
N UNK A 162 0.41 13.32 48.55
CA UNK A 162 -0.85 13.89 48.24
C UNK A 162 -1.22 13.73 46.77
N UNK A 163 -0.24 13.77 46.05
CA UNK A 163 -0.49 13.54 44.64
C UNK A 163 -0.82 12.09 44.33
N UNK A 164 -0.31 11.36 45.04
CA UNK A 164 -0.58 9.97 44.92
C UNK A 164 -1.91 9.64 45.49
N UNK A 165 -2.20 10.25 46.45
CA UNK A 165 -3.52 10.03 46.98
C UNK A 165 -4.58 10.66 46.09
N UNK A 166 -4.20 11.63 45.51
CA UNK A 166 -5.08 12.19 44.56
C UNK A 166 -5.17 11.34 43.30
N UNK A 167 -4.16 10.81 43.02
CA UNK A 167 -4.14 9.92 41.88
C UNK A 167 -4.87 8.66 42.19
N UNK A 168 -4.79 8.31 43.27
CA UNK A 168 -5.48 7.14 43.70
C UNK A 168 -6.93 7.44 43.84
N UNK A 169 -7.15 8.46 44.25
CA UNK A 169 -8.53 8.80 44.31
C UNK A 169 -9.12 9.04 42.93
N UNK A 170 -8.28 9.49 42.13
CA UNK A 170 -8.71 9.60 40.76
C UNK A 170 -8.84 8.28 40.07
N UNK A 171 -8.10 7.52 40.45
CA UNK A 171 -8.14 6.19 39.90
C UNK A 171 -9.29 5.45 40.49
N UNK A 172 -9.53 5.69 41.62
CA UNK A 172 -10.66 5.05 42.20
C UNK A 172 -11.94 5.68 41.70
N UNK A 173 -11.86 6.78 41.45
CA UNK A 173 -12.97 7.38 40.81
C UNK A 173 -13.12 6.94 39.38
N UNK A 174 -12.06 6.77 38.82
CA UNK A 174 -12.12 6.26 37.51
C UNK A 174 -12.52 4.83 37.46
N UNK A 175 -12.20 4.23 38.39
CA UNK A 175 -12.59 2.86 38.50
C UNK A 175 -14.01 2.76 38.90
N UNK A 176 -14.35 3.56 39.63
CA UNK A 176 -15.74 3.55 39.96
C UNK A 176 -16.58 4.07 38.82
N UNK A 177 -16.01 4.86 38.11
CA UNK A 177 -16.67 5.26 36.93
C UNK A 177 -16.64 4.20 35.87
N UNK A 178 -15.70 3.59 35.88
CA UNK A 178 -15.60 2.46 35.00
C UNK A 178 -16.45 1.34 35.43
N UNK A 179 -16.54 1.22 36.61
CA UNK A 179 -17.40 0.21 37.10
C UNK A 179 -18.82 0.64 36.98
N UNK A 180 -18.96 1.73 37.07
CA UNK A 180 -20.29 2.17 36.81
C UNK A 180 -20.62 2.17 35.33
N UNK A 181 -19.65 2.37 34.69
CA UNK A 181 -19.83 2.23 33.27
C UNK A 181 -19.91 0.81 32.83
N UNK A 182 -19.31 0.12 33.45
CA UNK A 182 -19.38 -1.29 33.23
C UNK A 182 -20.63 -1.85 33.76
N UNK A 183 -20.96 -1.39 34.72
CA UNK A 183 -22.23 -1.83 35.23
C UNK A 183 -23.35 -1.24 34.42
N UNK A 184 -23.12 -0.24 33.90
CA UNK A 184 -24.05 0.27 32.98
C UNK A 184 -23.94 -0.41 31.64
N UNK A 185 -22.88 -0.76 31.40
CA UNK A 185 -22.69 -1.52 30.21
C UNK A 185 -23.14 -2.95 30.33
N UNK A 186 -23.02 -3.35 31.38
CA UNK A 186 -23.51 -4.66 31.68
C UNK A 186 -25.01 -4.67 31.80
N UNK A 187 -25.36 -3.71 32.05
CA UNK A 187 -26.80 -3.59 32.07
C UNK A 187 -27.33 -3.18 30.74
N UNK A 188 -26.54 -2.86 30.08
CA UNK A 188 -26.86 -2.59 28.74
C UNK A 188 -26.39 -3.71 27.85
N GLY A 189 -26.25 -4.86 28.27
CA GLY A 189 -26.14 -6.07 27.49
C GLY A 189 -27.25 -6.01 26.46
N SER A 190 -26.90 -5.87 25.16
CA SER A 190 -27.84 -5.72 24.06
C SER A 190 -28.91 -6.80 24.14
N ALA A 191 -30.03 -6.44 24.68
CA ALA A 191 -31.15 -7.36 24.82
C ALA A 191 -31.67 -7.70 23.42
N TRP A 192 -31.13 -8.73 22.81
CA TRP A 192 -31.63 -9.27 21.53
C TRP A 192 -32.99 -9.89 21.76
N VAL A 193 -33.99 -9.33 21.12
CA VAL A 193 -35.36 -9.85 21.15
C VAL A 193 -35.56 -10.72 19.91
N ARG A 194 -35.87 -11.98 20.12
CA ARG A 194 -36.21 -12.92 19.02
C ARG A 194 -37.53 -12.49 18.36
N ARG A 195 -37.53 -12.48 17.03
CA ARG A 195 -38.69 -12.11 16.20
C ARG A 195 -39.04 -13.24 15.23
N LYS A 196 -40.31 -13.33 14.87
CA LYS A 196 -40.76 -14.16 13.73
C LYS A 196 -40.70 -13.34 12.44
N VAL A 197 -40.66 -14.00 11.30
CA VAL A 197 -40.63 -13.31 9.99
C VAL A 197 -41.88 -12.45 9.79
N GLU A 198 -43.03 -12.96 10.28
CA GLU A 198 -44.33 -12.31 10.19
C GLU A 198 -44.40 -11.00 11.00
N ASP A 199 -43.61 -10.85 12.06
CA ASP A 199 -43.56 -9.67 12.92
C ASP A 199 -43.09 -8.41 12.16
N PHE A 200 -42.43 -8.58 11.00
CA PHE A 200 -41.86 -7.50 10.22
C PHE A 200 -42.81 -6.90 9.18
N THR A 201 -44.00 -7.44 9.02
CA THR A 201 -44.96 -7.00 8.01
C THR A 201 -45.79 -5.78 8.44
N SER A 202 -45.75 -5.40 9.72
CA SER A 202 -46.71 -4.43 10.29
C SER A 202 -46.12 -3.10 10.76
N GLN A 203 -44.80 -2.92 10.74
CA GLN A 203 -44.17 -1.64 11.23
C GLN A 203 -43.84 -0.70 10.09
N GLN A 204 -44.57 0.41 10.00
CA GLN A 204 -44.23 1.56 9.15
C GLN A 204 -43.09 2.38 9.81
N THR A 205 -41.88 1.91 9.74
CA THR A 205 -40.73 2.74 10.10
C THR A 205 -40.27 3.52 8.85
N THR A 206 -39.98 4.79 8.99
CA THR A 206 -39.53 5.65 7.89
C THR A 206 -38.21 5.11 7.34
N GLN A 207 -38.26 4.59 6.13
CA GLN A 207 -37.06 4.11 5.43
C GLN A 207 -36.12 5.27 5.16
N MET A 208 -34.84 5.17 5.56
CA MET A 208 -33.82 6.13 5.18
C MET A 208 -33.68 6.17 3.67
N LYS A 209 -34.00 7.31 3.07
CA LYS A 209 -33.90 7.51 1.62
C LYS A 209 -32.56 8.16 1.29
N PHE A 210 -31.87 7.59 0.30
CA PHE A 210 -30.69 8.22 -0.26
C PHE A 210 -31.07 9.53 -0.95
N SER A 211 -30.47 10.63 -0.51
CA SER A 211 -30.81 11.99 -1.00
C SER A 211 -29.81 12.52 -2.04
N GLY A 212 -28.73 11.77 -2.32
CA GLY A 212 -27.67 12.19 -3.25
C GLY A 212 -27.91 11.71 -4.68
N THR A 213 -27.04 12.17 -5.58
CA THR A 213 -26.91 11.65 -6.94
C THR A 213 -25.52 11.06 -7.11
N GLY A 214 -25.44 9.78 -7.49
CA GLY A 214 -24.15 9.11 -7.76
C GLY A 214 -23.56 9.58 -9.09
N GLY A 215 -22.23 9.69 -9.16
CA GLY A 215 -21.53 10.02 -10.40
C GLY A 215 -20.45 11.10 -10.24
N PRO A 216 -19.86 11.53 -11.36
CA PRO A 216 -18.89 12.63 -11.34
C PRO A 216 -19.50 13.91 -10.76
N THR A 217 -18.74 14.59 -9.89
CA THR A 217 -19.14 15.84 -9.28
C THR A 217 -19.17 16.96 -10.33
N GLU A 218 -19.80 18.09 -9.99
CA GLU A 218 -19.81 19.29 -10.82
C GLU A 218 -18.38 19.77 -11.15
N PHE A 219 -17.46 19.65 -10.20
CA PHE A 219 -16.04 19.94 -10.40
C PHE A 219 -15.45 19.06 -11.53
N ALA A 220 -15.72 17.78 -11.50
CA ALA A 220 -15.22 16.83 -12.51
C ALA A 220 -15.88 17.11 -13.87
N ARG A 221 -17.19 17.34 -13.91
CA ARG A 221 -17.95 17.61 -15.14
C ARG A 221 -17.44 18.83 -15.88
N ARG A 222 -17.08 19.90 -15.16
CA ARG A 222 -16.54 21.14 -15.75
C ARG A 222 -15.13 20.96 -16.33
N LYS A 223 -14.34 20.03 -15.79
CA LYS A 223 -12.93 19.85 -16.17
C LYS A 223 -12.71 18.78 -17.23
N ILE A 224 -13.54 17.74 -17.27
CA ILE A 224 -13.25 16.53 -18.03
C ILE A 224 -13.89 16.59 -19.41
N THR A 225 -13.05 16.82 -20.43
CA THR A 225 -13.40 16.70 -21.85
C THR A 225 -12.50 15.70 -22.58
N SER A 226 -11.39 15.28 -21.95
CA SER A 226 -10.45 14.29 -22.51
C SER A 226 -10.07 13.25 -21.45
N ARG A 227 -9.44 12.17 -21.90
CA ARG A 227 -8.95 11.10 -21.03
C ARG A 227 -7.83 11.63 -20.12
N LEU A 228 -6.95 12.44 -20.67
CA LEU A 228 -5.88 13.11 -19.91
C LEU A 228 -6.46 13.96 -18.78
N GLN A 229 -7.50 14.75 -19.07
CA GLN A 229 -8.14 15.58 -18.04
C GLN A 229 -8.78 14.72 -16.94
N SER A 230 -9.41 13.59 -17.30
CA SER A 230 -9.98 12.67 -16.28
C SER A 230 -8.89 12.07 -15.38
N PHE A 231 -7.71 11.77 -15.94
CA PHE A 231 -6.55 11.30 -15.17
C PHE A 231 -5.98 12.43 -14.31
N LEU A 232 -5.84 13.64 -14.86
CA LEU A 232 -5.29 14.81 -14.15
C LEU A 232 -6.24 15.37 -13.07
N CYS A 233 -7.52 15.01 -13.07
CA CYS A 233 -8.43 15.26 -11.94
C CYS A 233 -8.02 14.46 -10.70
N LEU A 234 -7.31 13.33 -10.89
CA LEU A 234 -6.93 12.39 -9.82
C LEU A 234 -5.43 12.49 -9.48
N VAL A 235 -4.57 12.52 -10.51
CA VAL A 235 -3.12 12.69 -10.39
C VAL A 235 -2.78 14.04 -11.00
N ASP A 236 -2.95 15.10 -10.23
CA ASP A 236 -2.87 16.48 -10.72
C ASP A 236 -1.42 16.93 -11.00
N LEU A 237 -1.29 18.07 -11.65
CA LEU A 237 0.02 18.64 -12.03
C LEU A 237 0.89 18.94 -10.80
N GLY A 238 0.30 19.31 -9.65
CA GLY A 238 1.03 19.53 -8.41
C GLY A 238 1.70 18.25 -7.90
N MET A 239 0.99 17.14 -7.94
CA MET A 239 1.53 15.81 -7.62
C MET A 239 2.67 15.43 -8.58
N LEU A 240 2.46 15.62 -9.90
CA LEU A 240 3.46 15.29 -10.93
C LEU A 240 4.71 16.16 -10.76
N MET A 241 4.55 17.47 -10.48
CA MET A 241 5.68 18.38 -10.19
C MET A 241 6.46 17.91 -8.96
N THR A 242 5.77 17.55 -7.87
CA THR A 242 6.40 17.04 -6.65
C THR A 242 7.22 15.77 -6.94
N ILE A 243 6.64 14.82 -7.67
CA ILE A 243 7.33 13.57 -8.07
C ILE A 243 8.55 13.90 -8.93
N ARG A 244 8.39 14.80 -9.93
CA ARG A 244 9.47 15.24 -10.81
C ARG A 244 10.61 15.87 -9.99
N ASP A 245 10.31 16.79 -9.10
CA ASP A 245 11.30 17.54 -8.31
C ASP A 245 12.08 16.61 -7.37
N CYS A 246 11.39 15.72 -6.65
CA CYS A 246 12.03 14.72 -5.78
C CYS A 246 12.91 13.76 -6.59
N THR A 247 12.48 13.40 -7.80
CA THR A 247 13.22 12.51 -8.71
C THR A 247 14.47 13.24 -9.25
N VAL A 248 14.33 14.49 -9.68
CA VAL A 248 15.46 15.31 -10.16
C VAL A 248 16.48 15.53 -9.04
N GLN A 249 16.03 15.82 -7.84
CA GLN A 249 16.90 15.94 -6.66
C GLN A 249 17.72 14.65 -6.46
N GLN A 250 17.08 13.50 -6.54
CA GLN A 250 17.76 12.20 -6.40
C GLN A 250 18.71 11.92 -7.56
N GLY A 251 18.32 12.25 -8.78
CA GLY A 251 19.16 12.11 -9.99
C GLY A 251 20.43 12.93 -9.90
N ARG A 252 20.32 14.19 -9.50
CA ARG A 252 21.46 15.14 -9.35
C ARG A 252 22.48 14.71 -8.30
N ARG A 253 22.08 13.94 -7.29
CA ARG A 253 23.00 13.35 -6.31
C ARG A 253 23.96 12.34 -6.92
N ARG A 254 23.55 11.74 -8.05
CA ARG A 254 24.34 10.70 -8.74
C ARG A 254 25.01 11.22 -10.00
N GLU A 255 24.37 12.16 -10.68
CA GLU A 255 24.79 12.70 -11.97
C GLU A 255 24.50 14.20 -12.01
N GLN A 256 25.52 15.01 -11.80
CA GLN A 256 25.42 16.47 -11.84
C GLN A 256 24.83 16.92 -13.19
N GLY A 257 23.77 17.70 -13.16
CA GLY A 257 23.08 18.14 -14.36
C GLY A 257 21.94 17.24 -14.84
N TRP A 258 21.64 16.14 -14.14
CA TRP A 258 20.50 15.28 -14.49
C TRP A 258 19.18 16.09 -14.43
N LYS A 259 18.39 16.00 -15.50
CA LYS A 259 17.15 16.80 -15.69
C LYS A 259 16.00 15.89 -16.09
N MET A 260 14.80 16.33 -15.79
CA MET A 260 13.55 15.68 -16.24
C MET A 260 12.44 16.73 -16.26
N SER A 261 11.65 16.78 -17.34
CA SER A 261 10.45 17.62 -17.42
C SER A 261 9.23 16.89 -16.86
N VAL A 262 8.15 17.61 -16.60
CA VAL A 262 6.85 16.99 -16.22
C VAL A 262 6.29 16.18 -17.40
N ASP A 263 6.46 16.69 -18.62
CA ASP A 263 6.01 16.00 -19.84
C ASP A 263 6.78 14.68 -20.03
N GLU A 264 8.08 14.65 -19.69
CA GLU A 264 8.88 13.41 -19.69
C GLU A 264 8.40 12.43 -18.62
N LEU A 265 8.01 12.90 -17.44
CA LEU A 265 7.42 12.05 -16.40
C LEU A 265 6.07 11.49 -16.86
N MET A 266 5.24 12.31 -17.51
CA MET A 266 3.97 11.83 -18.09
C MET A 266 4.21 10.79 -19.19
N ALA A 267 5.23 11.00 -20.04
CA ALA A 267 5.63 10.04 -21.07
C ALA A 267 6.14 8.72 -20.43
N PHE A 268 6.87 8.80 -19.32
CA PHE A 268 7.28 7.63 -18.54
C PHE A 268 6.06 6.85 -18.03
N ILE A 269 5.04 7.54 -17.48
CA ILE A 269 3.77 6.92 -17.03
C ILE A 269 3.04 6.28 -18.23
N ALA A 270 3.06 6.94 -19.38
CA ALA A 270 2.47 6.40 -20.62
C ALA A 270 3.08 5.05 -21.02
N VAL A 271 4.41 4.91 -20.90
CA VAL A 271 5.10 3.62 -21.16
C VAL A 271 4.57 2.52 -20.23
N LEU A 272 4.35 2.84 -18.95
CA LEU A 272 3.77 1.88 -17.99
C LEU A 272 2.35 1.46 -18.39
N PHE A 273 1.53 2.41 -18.84
CA PHE A 273 0.14 2.14 -19.27
C PHE A 273 0.09 1.34 -20.59
N ILE A 274 0.98 1.64 -21.55
CA ILE A 274 1.09 0.85 -22.82
C ILE A 274 1.37 -0.61 -22.46
N ARG A 275 2.34 -0.85 -21.56
CA ARG A 275 2.67 -2.20 -21.09
C ARG A 275 1.45 -2.87 -20.43
N ALA A 276 0.76 -2.17 -19.55
CA ALA A 276 -0.41 -2.68 -18.84
C ALA A 276 -1.54 -3.09 -19.81
N ALA A 277 -1.84 -2.24 -20.80
CA ALA A 277 -2.90 -2.48 -21.79
C ALA A 277 -2.56 -3.65 -22.74
N GLN A 278 -1.27 -3.99 -22.89
CA GLN A 278 -0.83 -5.15 -23.68
C GLN A 278 -0.95 -6.48 -22.89
N GLY A 279 -1.21 -6.42 -21.59
CA GLY A 279 -1.20 -7.60 -20.73
C GLY A 279 0.18 -8.26 -20.64
N SER A 280 1.25 -7.46 -20.79
CA SER A 280 2.61 -7.98 -20.83
C SER A 280 3.04 -8.50 -19.46
N VAL A 281 3.12 -9.80 -19.32
CA VAL A 281 3.59 -10.49 -18.12
C VAL A 281 5.13 -10.58 -18.10
N GLY A 282 5.76 -10.40 -19.27
CA GLY A 282 7.22 -10.52 -19.46
C GLY A 282 8.04 -9.41 -18.82
N PRO A 283 9.38 -9.60 -18.79
CA PRO A 283 10.30 -8.59 -18.28
C PRO A 283 10.14 -7.25 -18.98
N MET A 284 10.23 -6.17 -18.21
CA MET A 284 10.11 -4.79 -18.70
C MET A 284 11.03 -4.49 -19.87
N ARG A 285 12.24 -5.09 -19.90
CA ARG A 285 13.25 -4.90 -20.96
C ARG A 285 12.75 -5.32 -22.35
N ASP A 286 11.81 -6.26 -22.42
CA ASP A 286 11.29 -6.83 -23.67
C ASP A 286 10.49 -5.81 -24.49
N LEU A 287 9.98 -4.75 -23.85
CA LEU A 287 9.32 -3.63 -24.52
C LEU A 287 10.21 -2.96 -25.57
N TRP A 288 11.53 -3.04 -25.39
CA TRP A 288 12.54 -2.48 -26.32
C TRP A 288 13.21 -3.54 -27.17
N SER A 289 12.76 -4.80 -27.12
CA SER A 289 13.29 -5.88 -27.96
C SER A 289 13.18 -5.51 -29.45
N LYS A 290 14.16 -5.92 -30.23
CA LYS A 290 14.17 -5.67 -31.69
C LYS A 290 12.93 -6.30 -32.33
N ASP A 291 12.67 -7.57 -32.02
CA ASP A 291 11.69 -8.38 -32.72
C ASP A 291 10.30 -8.39 -32.07
N PHE A 292 10.25 -8.32 -30.74
CA PHE A 292 9.01 -8.43 -29.94
C PHE A 292 8.66 -7.16 -29.17
N GLY A 293 9.44 -6.09 -29.34
CA GLY A 293 9.24 -4.84 -28.63
C GLY A 293 8.05 -4.05 -29.16
N ASN A 294 7.64 -3.05 -28.39
CA ASN A 294 6.53 -2.17 -28.73
C ASN A 294 7.05 -0.89 -29.38
N GLU A 295 6.62 -0.59 -30.60
CA GLU A 295 7.07 0.58 -31.36
C GLU A 295 6.67 1.91 -30.69
N HIS A 296 5.48 1.98 -30.07
CA HIS A 296 5.06 3.17 -29.33
C HIS A 296 6.01 3.46 -28.15
N VAL A 297 6.45 2.40 -27.43
CA VAL A 297 7.40 2.52 -26.32
C VAL A 297 8.78 2.97 -26.83
N LYS A 298 9.28 2.34 -27.90
CA LYS A 298 10.59 2.68 -28.51
C LYS A 298 10.61 4.14 -28.98
N ALA A 299 9.54 4.59 -29.62
CA ALA A 299 9.39 5.97 -30.10
C ALA A 299 9.34 6.97 -28.93
N THR A 300 8.65 6.60 -27.84
CA THR A 300 8.48 7.47 -26.68
C THR A 300 9.82 7.74 -26.01
N MET A 301 10.55 6.67 -25.63
CA MET A 301 11.72 6.84 -24.75
C MET A 301 12.71 5.68 -24.93
N PRO A 302 14.04 5.95 -24.98
CA PRO A 302 15.05 4.90 -25.00
C PRO A 302 15.03 4.09 -23.67
N ARG A 303 15.37 2.80 -23.76
CA ARG A 303 15.40 1.89 -22.61
C ARG A 303 16.25 2.42 -21.45
N ASN A 304 17.45 2.92 -21.76
CA ASN A 304 18.37 3.41 -20.73
C ASN A 304 17.76 4.61 -19.97
N ARG A 305 17.12 5.54 -20.69
CA ARG A 305 16.45 6.70 -20.06
C ARG A 305 15.31 6.25 -19.14
N PHE A 306 14.51 5.30 -19.61
CA PHE A 306 13.43 4.70 -18.78
C PHE A 306 14.00 4.10 -17.49
N GLN A 307 15.11 3.35 -17.59
CA GLN A 307 15.78 2.73 -16.45
C GLN A 307 16.33 3.78 -15.47
N ASP A 308 16.90 4.88 -15.98
CA ASP A 308 17.42 5.98 -15.15
C ASP A 308 16.27 6.64 -14.38
N ILE A 309 15.14 6.91 -15.04
CA ILE A 309 13.96 7.46 -14.36
C ILE A 309 13.51 6.48 -13.26
N MET A 310 13.36 5.19 -13.57
CA MET A 310 13.01 4.16 -12.58
C MET A 310 13.98 4.15 -11.38
N LYS A 311 15.27 4.26 -11.63
CA LYS A 311 16.33 4.27 -10.60
C LYS A 311 16.19 5.47 -9.67
N TYR A 312 15.95 6.65 -10.22
CA TYR A 312 15.90 7.90 -9.47
C TYR A 312 14.52 8.27 -8.93
N LEU A 313 13.46 7.60 -9.35
CA LEU A 313 12.05 7.90 -9.00
C LEU A 313 11.86 8.00 -7.48
N ARG A 314 11.36 9.17 -7.01
CA ARG A 314 11.08 9.48 -5.59
C ARG A 314 9.78 10.27 -5.48
N PHE A 315 9.12 10.16 -4.31
CA PHE A 315 7.80 10.77 -4.06
C PHE A 315 7.84 11.76 -2.91
N ASP A 316 9.02 11.92 -2.28
CA ASP A 316 9.24 12.82 -1.14
C ASP A 316 10.69 13.30 -1.10
N ASN A 317 10.94 14.34 -0.30
CA ASN A 317 12.30 14.78 -0.01
C ASN A 317 12.96 13.78 0.94
N LYS A 318 14.03 13.14 0.47
CA LYS A 318 14.81 12.14 1.22
C LYS A 318 15.49 12.75 2.46
N ASP A 319 15.88 14.01 2.41
CA ASP A 319 16.67 14.65 3.47
C ASP A 319 15.86 14.83 4.77
N THR A 320 14.56 15.12 4.65
CA THR A 320 13.65 15.28 5.79
C THR A 320 12.97 14.00 6.20
N ARG A 321 13.15 12.91 5.44
CA ARG A 321 12.42 11.65 5.64
C ARG A 321 12.71 11.02 7.01
N SER A 322 13.95 11.03 7.48
CA SER A 322 14.35 10.44 8.76
C SER A 322 13.55 10.99 9.95
N GLU A 323 13.22 12.28 9.90
CA GLU A 323 12.36 12.89 10.93
C GLU A 323 10.88 12.52 10.74
N ARG A 324 10.38 12.61 9.51
CA ARG A 324 8.96 12.35 9.22
C ARG A 324 8.55 10.88 9.48
N VAL A 325 9.47 9.93 9.28
CA VAL A 325 9.20 8.49 9.54
C VAL A 325 8.94 8.22 11.02
N LYS A 326 9.44 9.06 11.95
CA LYS A 326 9.19 8.92 13.38
C LYS A 326 7.69 9.03 13.73
N THR A 327 6.96 9.87 12.99
CA THR A 327 5.52 10.08 13.19
C THR A 327 4.67 9.41 12.09
N ASP A 328 5.22 9.25 10.90
CA ASP A 328 4.50 8.70 9.74
C ASP A 328 5.31 7.60 9.04
N LYS A 329 4.99 6.34 9.30
CA LYS A 329 5.60 5.17 8.64
C LYS A 329 5.44 5.18 7.12
N PHE A 330 4.49 5.97 6.58
CA PHE A 330 4.17 6.08 5.15
C PHE A 330 4.84 7.29 4.49
N ALA A 331 5.64 8.07 5.23
CA ALA A 331 6.25 9.36 4.86
C ALA A 331 6.88 9.40 3.47
N ALA A 332 7.42 8.28 2.98
CA ALA A 332 8.09 8.21 1.68
C ALA A 332 7.16 8.40 0.47
N ILE A 333 5.81 8.39 0.69
CA ILE A 333 4.81 8.62 -0.35
C ILE A 333 3.50 9.24 0.21
N SER A 334 3.41 9.50 1.52
CA SER A 334 2.14 9.87 2.16
C SER A 334 1.50 11.13 1.55
N ASN A 335 2.28 12.17 1.25
CA ASN A 335 1.77 13.40 0.62
C ASN A 335 1.09 13.11 -0.72
N ILE A 336 1.75 12.36 -1.59
CA ILE A 336 1.21 11.98 -2.92
C ILE A 336 -0.06 11.12 -2.75
N TRP A 337 -0.04 10.17 -1.80
CA TRP A 337 -1.18 9.29 -1.52
C TRP A 337 -2.39 10.09 -1.01
N GLN A 338 -2.19 10.98 -0.04
CA GLN A 338 -3.25 11.81 0.55
C GLN A 338 -3.89 12.72 -0.50
N HIS A 339 -3.09 13.41 -1.33
CA HIS A 339 -3.58 14.24 -2.45
C HIS A 339 -4.41 13.41 -3.43
N PHE A 340 -3.92 12.23 -3.81
CA PHE A 340 -4.65 11.30 -4.70
C PHE A 340 -6.02 10.94 -4.13
N VAL A 341 -6.08 10.56 -2.85
CA VAL A 341 -7.33 10.14 -2.19
C VAL A 341 -8.30 11.34 -2.10
N GLN A 342 -7.80 12.53 -1.73
CA GLN A 342 -8.60 13.76 -1.70
C GLN A 342 -9.19 14.09 -3.08
N ASN A 343 -8.36 13.97 -4.12
CA ASN A 343 -8.79 14.20 -5.51
C ASN A 343 -9.87 13.19 -5.94
N CYS A 344 -9.77 11.94 -5.49
CA CYS A 344 -10.80 10.92 -5.76
C CYS A 344 -12.15 11.30 -5.11
N ALA A 345 -12.13 11.69 -3.84
CA ALA A 345 -13.34 12.12 -3.11
C ALA A 345 -13.96 13.42 -3.70
N LEU A 346 -13.09 14.35 -4.14
CA LEU A 346 -13.54 15.63 -4.74
C LEU A 346 -14.18 15.44 -6.12
N SER A 347 -13.74 14.42 -6.87
CA SER A 347 -14.14 14.23 -8.27
C SER A 347 -15.40 13.37 -8.45
N TYR A 348 -15.84 12.64 -7.40
CA TYR A 348 -16.91 11.66 -7.53
C TYR A 348 -17.74 11.55 -6.26
N SER A 349 -19.07 11.59 -6.44
CA SER A 349 -20.05 11.29 -5.39
C SER A 349 -20.51 9.84 -5.55
N PRO A 350 -20.28 8.95 -4.58
CA PRO A 350 -20.76 7.57 -4.68
C PRO A 350 -22.30 7.49 -4.65
N GLY A 351 -22.83 6.43 -5.22
CA GLY A 351 -24.26 6.09 -5.16
C GLY A 351 -24.69 5.69 -3.75
N GLN A 352 -25.84 5.01 -3.68
CA GLN A 352 -26.44 4.59 -2.41
C GLN A 352 -25.57 3.57 -1.65
N HIS A 353 -24.90 2.67 -2.35
CA HIS A 353 -24.21 1.51 -1.76
C HIS A 353 -22.68 1.64 -1.87
N ILE A 354 -22.00 1.67 -0.72
CA ILE A 354 -20.55 1.71 -0.61
C ILE A 354 -20.07 0.43 0.09
N THR A 355 -19.08 -0.24 -0.51
CA THR A 355 -18.43 -1.41 0.10
C THR A 355 -17.11 -0.96 0.72
N VAL A 356 -16.91 -1.26 2.02
CA VAL A 356 -15.64 -1.01 2.71
C VAL A 356 -15.00 -2.37 3.03
N ALA A 357 -13.80 -2.61 2.51
CA ALA A 357 -13.07 -3.86 2.73
C ALA A 357 -11.56 -3.67 2.55
N GLU A 358 -10.83 -4.75 2.76
CA GLU A 358 -9.36 -4.78 2.66
C GLU A 358 -8.90 -5.11 1.24
N GLN A 359 -8.06 -4.25 0.68
CA GLN A 359 -7.23 -4.57 -0.50
C GLN A 359 -5.86 -5.05 -0.02
N LEU A 360 -5.38 -6.18 -0.55
CA LEU A 360 -3.98 -6.59 -0.39
C LEU A 360 -3.25 -6.42 -1.72
N PHE A 361 -2.41 -5.39 -1.84
CA PHE A 361 -1.58 -5.16 -3.02
C PHE A 361 -0.33 -6.06 -2.94
N PRO A 362 -0.22 -7.10 -3.78
CA PRO A 362 0.89 -8.05 -3.67
C PRO A 362 2.25 -7.37 -3.87
N SER A 363 3.16 -7.57 -2.92
CA SER A 363 4.49 -6.96 -2.95
C SER A 363 5.49 -7.84 -2.21
N LYS A 364 6.71 -7.97 -2.77
CA LYS A 364 7.88 -8.57 -2.13
C LYS A 364 8.89 -7.49 -1.72
N ALA A 365 8.50 -6.21 -1.80
CA ALA A 365 9.35 -5.07 -1.42
C ALA A 365 9.65 -5.10 0.09
N ARG A 366 10.83 -4.63 0.48
CA ARG A 366 11.16 -4.42 1.90
C ARG A 366 10.29 -3.28 2.43
N CYS A 367 9.39 -3.61 3.35
CA CYS A 367 8.37 -2.69 3.85
C CYS A 367 8.06 -3.01 5.32
N PRO A 368 8.16 -2.03 6.24
CA PRO A 368 7.97 -2.28 7.67
C PRO A 368 6.51 -2.63 8.05
N PHE A 369 5.55 -2.38 7.15
CA PHE A 369 4.13 -2.69 7.37
C PHE A 369 3.59 -3.71 6.36
N LEU A 370 4.47 -4.56 5.80
CA LEU A 370 4.08 -5.67 4.94
C LEU A 370 3.24 -6.67 5.74
N GLN A 371 2.13 -7.14 5.17
CA GLN A 371 1.20 -8.04 5.85
C GLN A 371 1.04 -9.36 5.11
N TYR A 372 0.78 -10.42 5.88
CA TYR A 372 0.44 -11.75 5.39
C TYR A 372 -1.07 -11.97 5.53
N THR A 373 -1.74 -12.33 4.45
CA THR A 373 -3.17 -12.66 4.43
C THR A 373 -3.34 -14.00 3.68
N ALA A 374 -3.57 -15.06 4.44
CA ALA A 374 -3.66 -16.44 3.90
C ALA A 374 -4.74 -16.61 2.84
N SER A 375 -5.85 -15.87 2.95
CA SER A 375 -7.03 -15.96 2.06
C SER A 375 -6.85 -15.26 0.71
N LYS A 376 -5.90 -14.33 0.60
CA LYS A 376 -5.68 -13.60 -0.66
C LYS A 376 -4.63 -14.32 -1.53
N PRO A 377 -4.77 -14.34 -2.86
CA PRO A 377 -3.84 -15.07 -3.76
C PRO A 377 -2.38 -14.64 -3.60
N GLY A 378 -2.12 -13.37 -3.44
CA GLY A 378 -0.79 -12.80 -3.29
C GLY A 378 -0.16 -12.96 -1.91
N LYS A 379 -0.85 -13.54 -0.94
CA LYS A 379 -0.48 -13.83 0.47
C LYS A 379 0.31 -12.72 1.21
N PHE A 380 1.38 -12.18 0.63
CA PHE A 380 2.20 -11.08 1.16
C PHE A 380 1.95 -9.80 0.36
N GLY A 381 1.71 -8.70 1.04
CA GLY A 381 1.47 -7.43 0.36
C GLY A 381 1.33 -6.24 1.30
N ILE A 382 1.21 -5.07 0.69
CA ILE A 382 0.84 -3.83 1.39
C ILE A 382 -0.69 -3.78 1.42
N LYS A 383 -1.23 -3.66 2.62
CA LYS A 383 -2.66 -3.69 2.86
C LYS A 383 -3.23 -2.26 2.91
N PHE A 384 -4.37 -2.08 2.28
CA PHE A 384 -5.14 -0.84 2.29
C PHE A 384 -6.58 -1.14 2.70
N TRP A 385 -7.18 -0.24 3.48
CA TRP A 385 -8.62 -0.18 3.67
C TRP A 385 -9.17 0.75 2.60
N ILE A 386 -10.20 0.32 1.88
CA ILE A 386 -10.77 1.09 0.78
C ILE A 386 -12.29 1.10 0.82
N ALA A 387 -12.87 2.27 0.45
CA ALA A 387 -14.30 2.48 0.23
C ALA A 387 -14.55 2.59 -1.27
N VAL A 388 -15.44 1.76 -1.79
CA VAL A 388 -15.70 1.60 -3.23
C VAL A 388 -17.19 1.75 -3.50
N ASP A 389 -17.54 2.58 -4.46
CA ASP A 389 -18.90 2.67 -5.00
C ASP A 389 -19.29 1.34 -5.65
N LEU A 390 -20.42 0.76 -5.23
CA LEU A 390 -20.83 -0.57 -5.70
C LEU A 390 -21.10 -0.63 -7.20
N ASP A 391 -21.72 0.42 -7.78
CA ASP A 391 -22.18 0.37 -9.16
C ASP A 391 -21.03 0.50 -10.17
N THR A 392 -20.20 1.51 -10.01
CA THR A 392 -19.11 1.81 -10.96
C THR A 392 -17.79 1.15 -10.60
N LYS A 393 -17.62 0.72 -9.34
CA LYS A 393 -16.35 0.23 -8.76
C LYS A 393 -15.31 1.35 -8.65
N TYR A 394 -15.78 2.60 -8.54
CA TYR A 394 -14.93 3.76 -8.29
C TYR A 394 -14.39 3.69 -6.85
N MET A 395 -13.07 3.84 -6.68
CA MET A 395 -12.44 3.93 -5.35
C MET A 395 -12.67 5.36 -4.83
N CYS A 396 -13.51 5.49 -3.82
CA CYS A 396 -13.95 6.78 -3.27
C CYS A 396 -12.99 7.31 -2.20
N ASN A 397 -12.46 6.40 -1.37
CA ASN A 397 -11.56 6.75 -0.26
C ASN A 397 -10.66 5.55 0.07
N ALA A 398 -9.46 5.79 0.60
CA ALA A 398 -8.51 4.72 0.90
C ALA A 398 -7.48 5.11 1.96
N MET A 399 -7.14 4.18 2.84
CA MET A 399 -6.15 4.35 3.91
C MET A 399 -5.14 3.19 3.91
N PRO A 400 -3.83 3.45 4.02
CA PRO A 400 -2.85 2.38 4.19
C PRO A 400 -2.95 1.77 5.60
N CYS A 401 -2.79 0.45 5.71
CA CYS A 401 -2.77 -0.25 6.99
C CYS A 401 -1.32 -0.36 7.49
N LEU A 402 -0.93 0.55 8.37
CA LEU A 402 0.47 0.73 8.84
C LEU A 402 0.80 -0.05 10.12
N GLY A 403 -0.11 -0.94 10.58
CA GLY A 403 0.04 -1.67 11.83
C GLY A 403 -0.58 -0.92 13.02
N GLY A 404 -0.16 -1.25 14.21
CA GLY A 404 -0.71 -0.67 15.44
C GLY A 404 -0.57 0.86 15.51
N ASP A 405 -1.63 1.51 15.97
CA ASP A 405 -1.67 2.95 16.23
C ASP A 405 -1.48 3.18 17.74
N PRO A 406 -0.31 3.68 18.16
CA PRO A 406 -0.05 3.92 19.58
C PRO A 406 -0.88 5.08 20.17
N SER A 407 -1.45 5.94 19.34
CA SER A 407 -2.29 7.08 19.78
C SER A 407 -3.77 6.69 19.99
N ARG A 408 -4.13 5.44 19.73
CA ARG A 408 -5.52 4.98 19.79
C ARG A 408 -6.04 4.98 21.25
N PRO A 409 -7.19 5.60 21.52
CA PRO A 409 -7.82 5.53 22.85
C PRO A 409 -8.10 4.09 23.27
N THR A 410 -7.92 3.81 24.55
CA THR A 410 -8.21 2.51 25.15
C THR A 410 -9.71 2.19 24.99
N GLY A 411 -10.01 1.05 24.38
CA GLY A 411 -11.40 0.59 24.19
C GLY A 411 -11.97 0.80 22.79
N GLU A 412 -11.40 1.69 21.97
CA GLU A 412 -11.85 1.86 20.59
C GLU A 412 -11.31 0.73 19.70
N ARG A 413 -12.18 0.06 18.96
CA ARG A 413 -11.78 -0.94 17.96
C ARG A 413 -11.21 -0.22 16.74
N LEU A 414 -9.95 -0.51 16.38
CA LEU A 414 -9.29 0.07 15.20
C LEU A 414 -10.15 -0.07 13.94
N SER A 415 -10.81 -1.22 13.80
CA SER A 415 -11.65 -1.53 12.63
C SER A 415 -12.87 -0.59 12.53
N GLU A 416 -13.48 -0.20 13.66
CA GLU A 416 -14.61 0.74 13.68
C GLU A 416 -14.17 2.14 13.27
N LYS A 417 -13.04 2.61 13.84
CA LYS A 417 -12.43 3.91 13.51
C LYS A 417 -12.17 4.03 12.00
N VAL A 418 -11.56 3.01 11.41
CA VAL A 418 -11.24 2.97 9.97
C VAL A 418 -12.50 3.13 9.10
N VAL A 419 -13.58 2.42 9.43
CA VAL A 419 -14.83 2.52 8.64
C VAL A 419 -15.41 3.93 8.73
N VAL A 420 -15.45 4.51 9.95
CA VAL A 420 -15.97 5.88 10.14
C VAL A 420 -15.12 6.89 9.37
N GLU A 421 -13.79 6.82 9.45
CA GLU A 421 -12.87 7.71 8.73
C GLU A 421 -13.01 7.60 7.21
N LEU A 422 -13.15 6.38 6.69
CA LEU A 422 -13.35 6.16 5.25
C LEU A 422 -14.70 6.69 4.78
N MET A 423 -15.74 6.59 5.61
CA MET A 423 -17.09 7.01 5.28
C MET A 423 -17.35 8.49 5.54
N GLU A 424 -16.50 9.19 6.32
CA GLU A 424 -16.73 10.57 6.76
C GLU A 424 -17.20 11.52 5.64
N PRO A 425 -16.60 11.51 4.42
CA PRO A 425 -17.08 12.39 3.34
C PRO A 425 -18.45 12.02 2.76
N PHE A 426 -18.97 10.83 3.11
CA PHE A 426 -20.18 10.25 2.47
C PHE A 426 -21.32 9.99 3.45
N LEU A 427 -21.16 10.38 4.72
CA LEU A 427 -22.17 10.24 5.78
C LEU A 427 -23.35 11.22 5.56
N ASP A 428 -24.40 11.05 6.34
CA ASP A 428 -25.55 11.97 6.48
C ASP A 428 -26.47 12.10 5.23
N GLN A 429 -26.29 11.22 4.22
CA GLN A 429 -27.04 11.26 2.96
C GLN A 429 -27.92 10.01 2.71
N GLY A 430 -28.12 9.18 3.71
CA GLY A 430 -28.97 7.97 3.58
C GLY A 430 -28.31 6.81 2.84
N ARG A 431 -26.97 6.74 2.83
CA ARG A 431 -26.22 5.65 2.18
C ARG A 431 -26.19 4.39 3.04
N THR A 432 -25.91 3.27 2.38
CA THR A 432 -25.65 1.97 3.01
C THR A 432 -24.17 1.62 2.87
N VAL A 433 -23.50 1.31 3.98
CA VAL A 433 -22.15 0.77 3.95
C VAL A 433 -22.18 -0.74 4.19
N THR A 434 -21.53 -1.50 3.32
CA THR A 434 -21.38 -2.96 3.45
C THR A 434 -19.96 -3.28 3.89
N VAL A 435 -19.85 -4.09 4.95
CA VAL A 435 -18.56 -4.42 5.58
C VAL A 435 -18.45 -5.93 5.84
N ASP A 436 -17.22 -6.40 6.07
CA ASP A 436 -16.97 -7.80 6.39
C ASP A 436 -16.98 -8.04 7.93
N ASN A 437 -16.77 -9.31 8.32
CA ASN A 437 -16.83 -9.75 9.72
C ASN A 437 -15.72 -9.20 10.63
N LEU A 438 -14.68 -8.60 10.08
CA LEU A 438 -13.57 -8.04 10.87
C LEU A 438 -13.94 -6.69 11.49
N VAL A 439 -14.87 -5.99 10.85
CA VAL A 439 -15.23 -4.61 11.23
C VAL A 439 -16.68 -4.47 11.70
N THR A 440 -17.54 -5.45 11.45
CA THR A 440 -18.97 -5.41 11.83
C THR A 440 -19.14 -5.49 13.35
N SER A 441 -19.87 -4.53 13.93
CA SER A 441 -20.24 -4.52 15.35
C SER A 441 -21.55 -3.74 15.52
N LEU A 442 -22.26 -4.00 16.62
CA LEU A 442 -23.47 -3.23 16.98
C LEU A 442 -23.13 -1.77 17.28
N SER A 443 -21.97 -1.52 17.91
CA SER A 443 -21.44 -0.18 18.16
C SER A 443 -21.27 0.61 16.86
N LEU A 444 -20.59 0.04 15.86
CA LEU A 444 -20.41 0.67 14.55
C LEU A 444 -21.76 0.92 13.87
N ALA A 445 -22.69 -0.06 13.92
CA ALA A 445 -24.02 0.08 13.32
C ALA A 445 -24.77 1.28 13.90
N ASN A 446 -24.74 1.45 15.22
CA ASN A 446 -25.39 2.56 15.93
C ASN A 446 -24.71 3.92 15.61
N ARG A 447 -23.38 3.96 15.57
CA ARG A 447 -22.61 5.19 15.18
C ARG A 447 -22.99 5.67 13.77
N LEU A 448 -23.06 4.74 12.82
CA LEU A 448 -23.42 5.06 11.43
C LEU A 448 -24.88 5.49 11.32
N LEU A 449 -25.77 4.85 12.09
CA LEU A 449 -27.19 5.21 12.11
C LEU A 449 -27.42 6.65 12.61
N GLN A 450 -26.66 7.08 13.63
CA GLN A 450 -26.68 8.46 14.14
C GLN A 450 -26.24 9.47 13.07
N ARG A 451 -25.50 9.02 12.06
CA ARG A 451 -25.04 9.81 10.92
C ARG A 451 -25.81 9.45 9.63
N ASN A 452 -27.10 9.18 9.78
CA ASN A 452 -28.03 8.87 8.67
C ASN A 452 -27.42 7.91 7.63
N THR A 453 -26.72 6.85 8.11
CA THR A 453 -26.05 5.87 7.27
C THR A 453 -26.35 4.48 7.79
N THR A 454 -26.83 3.58 6.93
CA THR A 454 -27.14 2.21 7.32
C THR A 454 -25.93 1.29 7.12
N LEU A 455 -25.92 0.17 7.84
CA LEU A 455 -24.85 -0.83 7.78
C LEU A 455 -25.45 -2.20 7.42
N LEU A 456 -24.71 -2.95 6.61
CA LEU A 456 -24.95 -4.37 6.35
C LEU A 456 -23.62 -5.12 6.44
N GLY A 457 -23.52 -6.09 7.35
CA GLY A 457 -22.25 -6.81 7.53
C GLY A 457 -22.42 -8.17 8.20
N THR A 458 -21.45 -9.07 7.96
CA THR A 458 -21.40 -10.36 8.67
C THR A 458 -20.72 -10.19 10.02
N MET A 459 -21.21 -10.91 11.04
CA MET A 459 -20.60 -10.95 12.38
C MET A 459 -19.91 -12.29 12.63
N SER A 460 -18.78 -12.26 13.29
CA SER A 460 -18.11 -13.47 13.76
C SER A 460 -18.89 -14.10 14.92
N ARG A 461 -19.04 -15.41 14.92
CA ARG A 461 -19.72 -16.17 15.98
C ARG A 461 -19.08 -16.03 17.36
N ILE A 462 -17.83 -15.60 17.42
CA ILE A 462 -17.07 -15.47 18.67
C ILE A 462 -17.33 -14.11 19.34
N GLN A 463 -18.05 -13.20 18.65
CA GLN A 463 -18.37 -11.88 19.21
C GLN A 463 -19.34 -12.03 20.40
N GLN A 464 -18.97 -11.44 21.52
CA GLN A 464 -19.77 -11.44 22.76
C GLN A 464 -21.14 -10.75 22.62
N GLU A 465 -21.29 -9.96 21.53
CA GLU A 465 -22.51 -9.22 21.21
C GLU A 465 -23.64 -10.12 20.67
N LEU A 466 -23.35 -11.39 20.32
CA LEU A 466 -24.37 -12.31 19.79
C LEU A 466 -25.12 -13.05 20.88
N PRO A 467 -26.42 -13.37 20.66
CA PRO A 467 -27.19 -14.18 21.64
C PRO A 467 -26.54 -15.57 21.77
N ALA A 468 -26.07 -15.88 22.98
CA ALA A 468 -25.16 -17.00 23.25
C ALA A 468 -25.79 -18.41 23.08
N LYS A 469 -27.07 -18.56 23.30
CA LYS A 469 -27.72 -19.87 23.41
C LYS A 469 -28.28 -20.44 22.10
N GLU A 470 -28.31 -19.67 21.01
CA GLU A 470 -29.11 -20.05 19.83
C GLU A 470 -28.31 -20.28 18.54
N THR A 471 -26.99 -20.44 18.64
CA THR A 471 -26.12 -20.59 17.45
C THR A 471 -25.81 -22.06 17.08
N SER A 472 -26.25 -23.06 17.87
CA SER A 472 -25.94 -24.48 17.64
C SER A 472 -27.20 -25.35 17.41
N GLY A 473 -27.07 -26.38 16.62
CA GLY A 473 -28.10 -27.44 16.43
C GLY A 473 -29.28 -27.10 15.55
N ARG A 474 -29.10 -26.25 14.52
CA ARG A 474 -30.22 -25.78 13.68
C ARG A 474 -30.54 -26.70 12.51
N GLN A 475 -31.82 -26.71 12.14
CA GLN A 475 -32.28 -27.30 10.88
C GLN A 475 -31.59 -26.58 9.70
N LEU A 476 -31.21 -27.35 8.71
CA LEU A 476 -30.55 -26.83 7.49
C LEU A 476 -31.50 -25.83 6.79
N TYR A 477 -30.91 -24.70 6.37
CA TYR A 477 -31.60 -23.59 5.67
C TYR A 477 -32.61 -22.82 6.54
N SER A 478 -32.69 -23.10 7.84
CA SER A 478 -33.53 -22.30 8.75
C SER A 478 -32.95 -20.89 8.99
N THR A 479 -33.85 -19.94 9.17
CA THR A 479 -33.56 -18.53 9.48
C THR A 479 -34.08 -18.18 10.86
N GLN A 480 -33.30 -17.51 11.68
CA GLN A 480 -33.72 -16.89 12.93
C GLN A 480 -33.42 -15.41 12.88
N LEU A 481 -34.35 -14.61 13.41
CA LEU A 481 -34.26 -13.15 13.41
C LEU A 481 -34.25 -12.64 14.85
N PHE A 482 -33.40 -11.64 15.12
CA PHE A 482 -33.32 -10.96 16.40
C PHE A 482 -33.22 -9.47 16.14
N THR A 483 -33.82 -8.64 17.01
CA THR A 483 -33.74 -7.19 16.92
C THR A 483 -33.12 -6.62 18.22
N SER A 484 -32.36 -5.55 18.07
CA SER A 484 -31.86 -4.71 19.17
C SER A 484 -31.92 -3.24 18.72
N GLY A 485 -32.90 -2.52 19.24
CA GLY A 485 -33.23 -1.20 18.68
C GLY A 485 -33.58 -1.28 17.20
N SER A 486 -32.94 -0.48 16.37
CA SER A 486 -33.10 -0.47 14.91
C SER A 486 -32.22 -1.51 14.20
N ALA A 487 -31.42 -2.27 14.93
CA ALA A 487 -30.52 -3.27 14.34
C ALA A 487 -31.21 -4.63 14.25
N LEU A 488 -31.14 -5.24 13.08
CA LEU A 488 -31.65 -6.58 12.76
C LEU A 488 -30.47 -7.55 12.63
N LEU A 489 -30.52 -8.65 13.37
CA LEU A 489 -29.57 -9.75 13.25
C LEU A 489 -30.28 -10.95 12.61
N THR A 490 -29.80 -11.36 11.44
CA THR A 490 -30.27 -12.56 10.72
C THR A 490 -29.26 -13.68 10.94
N VAL A 491 -29.71 -14.82 11.45
CA VAL A 491 -28.88 -16.02 11.60
C VAL A 491 -29.41 -17.10 10.67
N TYR A 492 -28.68 -17.43 9.62
CA TYR A 492 -29.07 -18.36 8.57
C TYR A 492 -28.15 -19.59 8.55
N ALA A 493 -28.76 -20.79 8.62
CA ALA A 493 -28.03 -22.07 8.65
C ALA A 493 -27.66 -22.53 7.24
N THR A 494 -26.44 -22.30 6.80
CA THR A 494 -25.97 -22.64 5.44
C THR A 494 -25.59 -24.11 5.28
N LYS A 495 -25.11 -24.77 6.35
CA LYS A 495 -24.73 -26.20 6.43
C LYS A 495 -25.01 -26.70 7.84
N LYS A 496 -25.09 -28.03 8.04
CA LYS A 496 -25.45 -28.67 9.33
C LYS A 496 -24.74 -28.08 10.58
N LYS A 497 -23.51 -27.59 10.44
CA LYS A 497 -22.72 -27.00 11.55
C LYS A 497 -22.24 -25.59 11.26
N LYS A 498 -22.78 -24.94 10.20
CA LYS A 498 -22.28 -23.61 9.79
C LYS A 498 -23.47 -22.67 9.54
N SER A 499 -23.50 -21.55 10.28
CA SER A 499 -24.46 -20.47 10.02
C SER A 499 -23.69 -19.18 9.70
N VAL A 500 -24.38 -18.28 9.01
CA VAL A 500 -23.94 -16.91 8.77
C VAL A 500 -24.78 -16.01 9.67
N CYS A 501 -24.13 -15.14 10.42
CA CYS A 501 -24.74 -14.09 11.24
C CYS A 501 -24.59 -12.76 10.49
N LEU A 502 -25.70 -12.11 10.16
CA LEU A 502 -25.75 -10.84 9.42
C LEU A 502 -26.39 -9.76 10.26
N LEU A 503 -25.67 -8.68 10.48
CA LEU A 503 -26.16 -7.47 11.14
C LEU A 503 -26.59 -6.48 10.05
N SER A 504 -27.79 -5.95 10.18
CA SER A 504 -28.34 -4.97 9.24
C SER A 504 -29.09 -3.86 9.98
N THR A 505 -28.83 -2.62 9.61
CA THR A 505 -29.71 -1.48 9.94
C THR A 505 -30.42 -0.95 8.67
N MET A 506 -30.17 -1.61 7.53
CA MET A 506 -30.80 -1.32 6.24
C MET A 506 -32.20 -1.94 6.11
N HIS A 507 -32.35 -3.17 6.60
CA HIS A 507 -33.55 -3.97 6.40
C HIS A 507 -34.58 -3.70 7.49
N GLN A 508 -35.78 -3.38 7.08
CA GLN A 508 -36.97 -3.24 7.95
C GLN A 508 -37.86 -4.48 7.92
N LYS A 509 -37.78 -5.26 6.84
CA LYS A 509 -38.45 -6.57 6.74
C LYS A 509 -37.50 -7.61 6.16
N VAL A 510 -37.79 -8.87 6.37
CA VAL A 510 -37.04 -9.99 5.84
C VAL A 510 -38.00 -10.94 5.11
N GLU A 511 -37.73 -11.16 3.85
CA GLU A 511 -38.43 -12.13 3.01
C GLU A 511 -37.59 -13.38 2.89
N ILE A 512 -38.24 -14.54 2.92
CA ILE A 512 -37.56 -15.83 2.73
C ILE A 512 -37.79 -16.27 1.28
N GLY A 513 -36.72 -16.52 0.57
CA GLY A 513 -36.80 -16.97 -0.83
C GLY A 513 -37.43 -18.36 -0.97
N GLU A 514 -38.18 -18.56 -2.02
CA GLU A 514 -38.92 -19.78 -2.30
C GLU A 514 -38.08 -20.98 -2.76
N THR A 515 -36.78 -20.74 -3.01
CA THR A 515 -35.84 -21.79 -3.44
C THR A 515 -35.63 -22.82 -2.31
N GLN A 516 -35.17 -24.02 -2.66
CA GLN A 516 -34.81 -25.07 -1.70
C GLN A 516 -33.92 -24.59 -0.56
N LYS A 517 -33.10 -23.58 -0.82
CA LYS A 517 -32.16 -23.02 0.17
C LYS A 517 -32.80 -21.97 1.09
N GLN A 518 -34.04 -21.56 0.84
CA GLN A 518 -34.81 -20.61 1.68
C GLN A 518 -33.94 -19.42 2.19
N LYS A 519 -33.18 -18.82 1.28
CA LYS A 519 -32.28 -17.72 1.66
C LYS A 519 -33.07 -16.45 2.05
N PRO A 520 -32.82 -15.88 3.23
CA PRO A 520 -33.45 -14.59 3.58
C PRO A 520 -32.90 -13.46 2.71
N SER A 521 -33.72 -12.44 2.43
CA SER A 521 -33.38 -11.27 1.61
C SER A 521 -32.08 -10.60 2.11
N THR A 522 -31.87 -10.50 3.41
CA THR A 522 -30.64 -9.95 4.03
C THR A 522 -29.37 -10.65 3.53
N VAL A 523 -29.43 -12.01 3.35
CA VAL A 523 -28.28 -12.80 2.86
C VAL A 523 -28.08 -12.59 1.36
N VAL A 524 -29.19 -12.47 0.61
CA VAL A 524 -29.14 -12.21 -0.85
C VAL A 524 -28.49 -10.84 -1.08
N ASP A 525 -28.97 -9.80 -0.39
CA ASP A 525 -28.46 -8.44 -0.53
C ASP A 525 -27.00 -8.32 -0.09
N TYR A 526 -26.62 -8.96 1.03
CA TYR A 526 -25.22 -8.96 1.47
C TYR A 526 -24.31 -9.58 0.40
N ASN A 527 -24.72 -10.70 -0.19
CA ASN A 527 -23.91 -11.37 -1.24
C ASN A 527 -23.71 -10.47 -2.48
N TYR A 528 -24.74 -9.71 -2.82
CA TYR A 528 -24.68 -8.73 -3.92
C TYR A 528 -23.79 -7.52 -3.56
N LEU A 529 -24.01 -6.96 -2.36
CA LEU A 529 -23.40 -5.68 -1.96
C LEU A 529 -21.92 -5.82 -1.54
N LYS A 530 -21.50 -6.97 -1.01
CA LYS A 530 -20.12 -7.17 -0.49
C LYS A 530 -19.03 -7.20 -1.57
N CYS A 531 -19.40 -7.42 -2.85
CA CYS A 531 -18.42 -7.70 -3.90
C CYS A 531 -17.72 -6.45 -4.46
N GLY A 532 -18.08 -5.25 -4.00
CA GLY A 532 -17.57 -3.99 -4.56
C GLY A 532 -16.03 -3.93 -4.65
N VAL A 533 -15.35 -4.20 -3.54
CA VAL A 533 -13.89 -4.15 -3.45
C VAL A 533 -13.24 -5.30 -4.24
N ASP A 534 -13.76 -6.52 -4.15
CA ASP A 534 -13.20 -7.67 -4.87
C ASP A 534 -13.29 -7.48 -6.40
N LEU A 535 -14.42 -6.95 -6.90
CA LEU A 535 -14.60 -6.62 -8.33
C LEU A 535 -13.68 -5.48 -8.76
N MET A 536 -13.46 -4.47 -7.90
CA MET A 536 -12.49 -3.41 -8.18
C MET A 536 -11.07 -4.02 -8.26
N GLU A 537 -10.67 -4.85 -7.29
CA GLU A 537 -9.37 -5.55 -7.33
C GLU A 537 -9.19 -6.35 -8.62
N GLN A 538 -10.22 -7.07 -9.06
CA GLN A 538 -10.20 -7.81 -10.32
C GLN A 538 -9.95 -6.87 -11.50
N LYS A 539 -10.65 -5.72 -11.56
CA LYS A 539 -10.42 -4.70 -12.59
C LYS A 539 -8.97 -4.19 -12.55
N LEU A 540 -8.44 -3.87 -11.37
CA LEU A 540 -7.05 -3.38 -11.22
C LEU A 540 -6.03 -4.38 -11.79
N ARG A 541 -6.20 -5.67 -11.51
CA ARG A 541 -5.27 -6.73 -11.97
C ARG A 541 -5.26 -6.91 -13.48
N THR A 542 -6.39 -6.69 -14.16
CA THR A 542 -6.53 -6.93 -15.61
C THR A 542 -5.56 -6.09 -16.44
N TYR A 543 -5.35 -4.83 -16.10
CA TYR A 543 -4.43 -3.92 -16.79
C TYR A 543 -3.58 -3.19 -15.76
N SER A 544 -2.64 -3.91 -15.13
CA SER A 544 -1.82 -3.35 -14.06
C SER A 544 -0.45 -2.91 -14.56
N VAL A 545 -0.02 -1.72 -14.14
CA VAL A 545 1.34 -1.21 -14.38
C VAL A 545 2.37 -1.90 -13.48
N ARG A 546 1.94 -2.75 -12.56
CA ARG A 546 2.81 -3.40 -11.58
C ARG A 546 3.99 -4.11 -12.25
N ALA A 547 5.17 -3.86 -11.72
CA ALA A 547 6.41 -4.55 -12.09
C ALA A 547 7.18 -4.90 -10.81
N GLY A 548 8.09 -5.83 -10.90
CA GLY A 548 8.94 -6.23 -9.77
C GLY A 548 9.74 -5.03 -9.24
N THR A 549 9.68 -4.78 -7.94
CA THR A 549 10.45 -3.72 -7.29
C THR A 549 10.75 -4.08 -5.84
N ARG A 550 11.96 -3.73 -5.38
CA ARG A 550 12.36 -3.88 -3.98
C ARG A 550 11.98 -2.65 -3.14
N ARG A 551 11.55 -1.54 -3.79
CA ARG A 551 11.18 -0.28 -3.14
C ARG A 551 9.67 -0.21 -2.94
N TRP A 552 9.21 -0.26 -1.67
CA TRP A 552 7.78 -0.24 -1.36
C TRP A 552 7.06 1.06 -1.80
N PRO A 553 7.68 2.27 -1.79
CA PRO A 553 6.97 3.45 -2.31
C PRO A 553 6.68 3.36 -3.81
N VAL A 554 7.55 2.69 -4.58
CA VAL A 554 7.32 2.42 -6.01
C VAL A 554 6.17 1.40 -6.18
N ALA A 555 6.10 0.39 -5.31
CA ALA A 555 4.99 -0.57 -5.32
C ALA A 555 3.65 0.13 -5.03
N VAL A 556 3.62 1.03 -4.05
CA VAL A 556 2.44 1.87 -3.74
C VAL A 556 2.07 2.76 -4.94
N PHE A 557 3.06 3.36 -5.59
CA PHE A 557 2.84 4.21 -6.77
C PHE A 557 2.21 3.41 -7.93
N TYR A 558 2.63 2.17 -8.14
CA TYR A 558 1.96 1.29 -9.14
C TYR A 558 0.48 1.07 -8.78
N ASN A 559 0.17 0.80 -7.50
CA ASN A 559 -1.22 0.64 -7.04
C ASN A 559 -2.02 1.93 -7.26
N LEU A 560 -1.42 3.08 -6.95
CA LEU A 560 -2.03 4.40 -7.17
C LEU A 560 -2.34 4.63 -8.66
N LEU A 561 -1.40 4.32 -9.57
CA LEU A 561 -1.62 4.47 -11.01
C LEU A 561 -2.73 3.54 -11.53
N ASP A 562 -2.79 2.30 -11.04
CA ASP A 562 -3.84 1.34 -11.40
C ASP A 562 -5.23 1.85 -10.96
N MET A 563 -5.32 2.37 -9.71
CA MET A 563 -6.54 3.00 -9.17
C MET A 563 -6.91 4.25 -9.97
N ALA A 564 -5.93 5.13 -10.24
CA ALA A 564 -6.12 6.37 -11.00
C ALA A 564 -6.67 6.09 -12.41
N ALA A 565 -6.09 5.12 -13.13
CA ALA A 565 -6.56 4.75 -14.47
C ALA A 565 -7.98 4.16 -14.45
N THR A 566 -8.31 3.39 -13.41
CA THR A 566 -9.66 2.80 -13.23
C THR A 566 -10.68 3.89 -12.92
N ASN A 567 -10.37 4.77 -11.98
CA ASN A 567 -11.22 5.88 -11.58
C ASN A 567 -11.39 6.90 -12.73
N ALA A 568 -10.30 7.23 -13.44
CA ALA A 568 -10.32 8.13 -14.59
C ALA A 568 -11.25 7.61 -15.70
N HIS A 569 -11.24 6.30 -15.96
CA HIS A 569 -12.16 5.67 -16.90
C HIS A 569 -13.63 5.87 -16.50
N VAL A 570 -13.94 5.69 -15.21
CA VAL A 570 -15.31 5.91 -14.68
C VAL A 570 -15.70 7.38 -14.85
N LEU A 571 -14.82 8.31 -14.48
CA LEU A 571 -15.05 9.75 -14.61
C LEU A 571 -15.27 10.14 -16.08
N TYR A 572 -14.39 9.69 -16.97
CA TYR A 572 -14.46 9.99 -18.41
C TYR A 572 -15.80 9.52 -18.99
N LYS A 573 -16.17 8.26 -18.72
CA LYS A 573 -17.47 7.73 -19.19
C LYS A 573 -18.65 8.54 -18.63
N GLY A 574 -18.61 8.87 -17.35
CA GLY A 574 -19.70 9.61 -16.69
C GLY A 574 -19.82 11.07 -17.13
N CYS A 575 -18.72 11.68 -17.62
CA CYS A 575 -18.72 13.08 -18.09
C CYS A 575 -19.01 13.22 -19.59
N THR A 576 -18.52 12.26 -20.40
CA THR A 576 -18.56 12.37 -21.86
C THR A 576 -19.57 11.42 -22.54
N GLY A 577 -20.08 10.43 -21.79
CA GLY A 577 -20.94 9.39 -22.37
C GLY A 577 -20.19 8.34 -23.21
N SER A 578 -18.85 8.39 -23.24
CA SER A 578 -18.02 7.47 -24.04
C SER A 578 -18.30 6.00 -23.71
N GLN A 579 -18.27 5.15 -24.72
CA GLN A 579 -18.42 3.71 -24.59
C GLN A 579 -17.08 2.95 -24.69
N ASP A 580 -15.96 3.67 -24.61
CA ASP A 580 -14.61 3.07 -24.69
C ASP A 580 -14.50 1.88 -23.73
N SER A 581 -13.94 0.79 -24.25
CA SER A 581 -13.49 -0.30 -23.37
C SER A 581 -12.34 0.22 -22.49
N ARG A 582 -12.14 -0.40 -21.35
CA ARG A 582 -11.06 0.03 -20.44
C ARG A 582 -9.67 -0.08 -21.10
N ARG A 583 -9.47 -1.08 -21.98
CA ARG A 583 -8.21 -1.24 -22.71
C ARG A 583 -7.96 -0.06 -23.66
N GLU A 584 -8.96 0.30 -24.44
CA GLU A 584 -8.91 1.44 -25.38
C GLU A 584 -8.64 2.74 -24.61
N PHE A 585 -9.39 2.98 -23.53
CA PHE A 585 -9.20 4.15 -22.67
C PHE A 585 -7.74 4.27 -22.22
N ILE A 586 -7.14 3.17 -21.71
CA ILE A 586 -5.75 3.17 -21.21
C ILE A 586 -4.75 3.46 -22.34
N LEU A 587 -4.95 2.88 -23.53
CA LEU A 587 -4.06 3.11 -24.68
C LEU A 587 -4.13 4.56 -25.15
N GLN A 588 -5.34 5.11 -25.28
CA GLN A 588 -5.53 6.50 -25.71
C GLN A 588 -5.09 7.49 -24.63
N LEU A 589 -5.30 7.17 -23.35
CA LEU A 589 -4.74 7.96 -22.23
C LEU A 589 -3.20 8.00 -22.32
N ALA A 590 -2.58 6.86 -22.63
CA ALA A 590 -1.12 6.80 -22.77
C ALA A 590 -0.64 7.67 -23.94
N ASP A 591 -1.38 7.69 -25.06
CA ASP A 591 -1.06 8.57 -26.18
C ASP A 591 -1.21 10.06 -25.81
N GLU A 592 -2.28 10.42 -25.10
CA GLU A 592 -2.48 11.80 -24.61
C GLU A 592 -1.39 12.21 -23.61
N LEU A 593 -0.96 11.30 -22.72
CA LEU A 593 0.10 11.55 -21.71
C LEU A 593 1.47 11.82 -22.35
N ARG A 594 1.82 11.11 -23.43
CA ARG A 594 3.13 11.26 -24.08
C ARG A 594 3.14 12.34 -25.16
N HIS A 595 1.99 12.87 -25.55
CA HIS A 595 1.82 13.75 -26.70
C HIS A 595 2.76 14.96 -26.66
N ARG A 596 2.74 15.75 -25.58
CA ARG A 596 3.59 16.96 -25.44
C ARG A 596 5.08 16.63 -25.51
N PHE A 597 5.50 15.59 -24.80
CA PHE A 597 6.89 15.12 -24.81
C PHE A 597 7.33 14.73 -26.22
N MET A 598 6.47 14.03 -26.97
CA MET A 598 6.74 13.64 -28.36
C MET A 598 6.85 14.86 -29.27
N GLN A 599 6.01 15.88 -29.08
CA GLN A 599 6.08 17.15 -29.82
C GLN A 599 7.41 17.89 -29.54
N GLU A 600 7.76 18.03 -28.27
CA GLU A 600 9.03 18.67 -27.85
C GLU A 600 10.24 17.94 -28.46
N LYS A 601 10.23 16.61 -28.43
CA LYS A 601 11.28 15.77 -28.99
C LYS A 601 11.39 15.98 -30.50
N ALA A 602 10.27 15.99 -31.22
CA ALA A 602 10.23 16.24 -32.68
C ALA A 602 10.77 17.65 -33.00
N MET A 603 10.37 18.67 -32.25
CA MET A 603 10.87 20.04 -32.44
C MET A 603 12.38 20.14 -32.19
N GLN A 604 12.89 19.44 -31.18
CA GLN A 604 14.32 19.41 -30.87
C GLN A 604 15.11 18.69 -31.99
N GLU A 605 14.60 17.59 -32.48
CA GLU A 605 15.21 16.84 -33.61
C GLU A 605 15.24 17.70 -34.87
N GLU A 606 14.17 18.42 -35.17
CA GLU A 606 14.08 19.34 -36.31
C GLU A 606 15.07 20.53 -36.16
N LYS A 607 15.16 21.14 -34.99
CA LYS A 607 16.16 22.21 -34.73
C LYS A 607 17.57 21.71 -34.94
N MET A 608 17.90 20.52 -34.44
CA MET A 608 19.19 19.87 -34.63
C MET A 608 19.48 19.64 -36.13
N ARG A 609 18.48 19.14 -36.85
CA ARG A 609 18.57 18.88 -38.31
C ARG A 609 18.91 20.17 -39.04
N ARG A 610 18.18 21.26 -38.81
CA ARG A 610 18.39 22.57 -39.40
C ARG A 610 19.79 23.13 -39.09
N HIS A 611 20.22 23.00 -37.82
CA HIS A 611 21.54 23.43 -37.39
C HIS A 611 22.64 22.66 -38.13
N CYS A 612 22.55 21.37 -38.24
CA CYS A 612 23.48 20.53 -38.99
C CYS A 612 23.48 20.83 -40.49
N GLU A 613 22.35 21.19 -41.06
CA GLU A 613 22.24 21.61 -42.47
C GLU A 613 22.93 22.96 -42.71
N MET A 614 22.78 23.90 -41.76
CA MET A 614 23.39 25.21 -41.81
C MET A 614 24.90 25.11 -41.71
N GLU A 615 25.41 24.28 -40.79
CA GLU A 615 26.85 24.00 -40.64
C GLU A 615 27.46 23.35 -41.89
N ARG A 616 26.71 22.43 -42.54
CA ARG A 616 27.16 21.80 -43.81
C ARG A 616 27.34 22.82 -44.95
N ARG A 617 26.49 23.83 -44.96
CA ARG A 617 26.55 24.88 -46.00
C ARG A 617 27.74 25.85 -45.79
N SER A 618 28.18 25.99 -44.54
CA SER A 618 29.29 26.94 -44.20
C SER A 618 30.67 26.34 -44.36
N ASP A 619 30.85 25.01 -44.26
CA ASP A 619 32.18 24.43 -44.06
C ASP A 619 32.80 23.72 -45.25
N GLY A 620 32.18 23.44 -46.32
CA GLY A 620 32.78 22.76 -47.50
C GLY A 620 33.94 21.76 -47.26
N GLU A 621 34.54 21.74 -46.10
CA GLU A 621 35.71 20.92 -45.75
C GLU A 621 35.33 19.54 -45.27
N THR A 622 36.05 18.55 -45.72
CA THR A 622 35.89 17.16 -45.25
C THR A 622 36.72 16.93 -43.98
N THR A 623 36.07 16.40 -42.96
CA THR A 623 36.72 16.10 -41.66
C THR A 623 36.62 14.58 -41.38
N GLN A 624 37.61 14.05 -40.65
CA GLN A 624 37.61 12.63 -40.25
C GLN A 624 36.39 12.29 -39.37
N CYS A 625 35.79 11.13 -39.64
CA CYS A 625 34.67 10.63 -38.85
C CYS A 625 35.04 10.52 -37.36
N GLN A 626 34.24 11.17 -36.51
CA GLN A 626 34.46 11.27 -35.08
C GLN A 626 33.84 10.16 -34.25
N VAL A 627 33.27 9.12 -34.93
CA VAL A 627 32.71 7.92 -34.27
C VAL A 627 33.87 6.91 -34.12
N ARG A 628 34.71 7.14 -33.12
CA ARG A 628 36.01 6.45 -32.93
C ARG A 628 35.93 4.93 -32.86
N ASN A 629 34.95 4.41 -32.21
CA ASN A 629 34.81 2.95 -31.94
C ASN A 629 34.28 2.14 -33.13
N LEU A 630 33.83 2.81 -34.21
CA LEU A 630 33.13 2.16 -35.33
C LEU A 630 33.73 2.46 -36.70
N CYS A 631 34.72 3.34 -36.78
CA CYS A 631 35.19 3.87 -38.03
C CYS A 631 36.71 3.83 -38.25
N ASN A 632 37.13 3.33 -39.40
CA ASN A 632 38.54 3.36 -39.86
C ASN A 632 38.86 4.70 -40.53
N ARG A 633 38.68 5.81 -39.83
CA ARG A 633 39.08 7.19 -40.16
C ARG A 633 38.61 7.72 -41.55
N LYS A 634 37.41 7.32 -42.02
CA LYS A 634 36.87 7.88 -43.27
C LYS A 634 36.46 9.34 -43.08
N HIS A 635 36.71 10.15 -44.09
CA HIS A 635 36.31 11.55 -44.12
C HIS A 635 34.80 11.69 -44.41
N SER A 636 34.16 12.73 -43.87
CA SER A 636 32.76 13.05 -44.06
C SER A 636 32.54 14.57 -43.92
N THR A 637 31.65 15.08 -44.74
CA THR A 637 31.12 16.44 -44.64
C THR A 637 29.86 16.47 -43.77
N GLU A 638 29.33 15.29 -43.39
CA GLU A 638 28.03 15.17 -42.74
C GLU A 638 28.17 14.90 -41.22
N ARG A 639 27.29 15.55 -40.43
CA ARG A 639 27.29 15.47 -38.98
C ARG A 639 26.07 14.72 -38.45
N CYS A 640 26.25 14.08 -37.32
CA CYS A 640 25.15 13.42 -36.59
C CYS A 640 24.13 14.47 -36.09
N VAL A 641 22.85 14.23 -36.31
CA VAL A 641 21.76 15.14 -35.89
C VAL A 641 21.64 15.29 -34.38
N HIS A 642 22.16 14.32 -33.62
CA HIS A 642 22.11 14.36 -32.15
C HIS A 642 23.32 15.02 -31.50
N CYS A 643 24.53 14.66 -31.92
CA CYS A 643 25.75 15.11 -31.22
C CYS A 643 26.68 15.96 -32.10
N THR A 644 26.26 16.33 -33.30
CA THR A 644 26.96 17.16 -34.29
C THR A 644 28.33 16.62 -34.76
N LYS A 645 28.76 15.45 -34.35
CA LYS A 645 30.04 14.82 -34.75
C LYS A 645 29.99 14.42 -36.23
N TYR A 646 31.10 14.68 -36.90
CA TYR A 646 31.28 14.22 -38.30
C TYR A 646 31.14 12.70 -38.36
N THR A 647 30.29 12.22 -39.24
CA THR A 647 29.87 10.81 -39.26
C THR A 647 29.78 10.29 -40.70
N CYS A 648 30.63 9.34 -41.06
CA CYS A 648 30.66 8.75 -42.41
C CYS A 648 29.46 7.79 -42.59
N ARG A 649 29.14 7.44 -43.84
CA ARG A 649 28.01 6.57 -44.22
C ARG A 649 27.96 5.25 -43.41
N LYS A 650 29.12 4.63 -43.13
CA LYS A 650 29.17 3.35 -42.39
C LYS A 650 28.81 3.49 -40.91
N CYS A 651 28.94 4.68 -40.33
CA CYS A 651 28.71 4.91 -38.92
C CYS A 651 27.34 5.53 -38.62
N ARG A 652 26.46 5.64 -39.58
CA ARG A 652 25.10 6.19 -39.47
C ARG A 652 24.09 5.11 -39.06
N LYS A 653 23.05 5.53 -38.36
CA LYS A 653 21.87 4.71 -38.02
C LYS A 653 20.58 5.53 -38.21
N GLY A 654 19.57 4.93 -38.81
CA GLY A 654 18.24 5.54 -38.92
C GLY A 654 18.11 6.62 -39.98
N SER A 655 16.91 7.23 -40.07
CA SER A 655 16.61 8.35 -40.93
C SER A 655 15.55 9.26 -40.27
N PRO A 656 15.84 10.55 -39.96
CA PRO A 656 17.17 11.17 -40.11
C PRO A 656 18.23 10.43 -39.31
N TRP A 657 19.43 10.40 -39.82
CA TRP A 657 20.46 9.52 -39.30
C TRP A 657 21.17 10.10 -38.05
N VAL A 658 21.51 9.22 -37.15
CA VAL A 658 22.34 9.50 -35.99
C VAL A 658 23.67 8.72 -36.08
N CYS A 659 24.68 9.10 -35.33
CA CYS A 659 25.91 8.31 -35.26
C CYS A 659 25.72 7.03 -34.43
N GLY A 660 26.57 6.03 -34.67
CA GLY A 660 26.50 4.74 -34.01
C GLY A 660 26.63 4.79 -32.48
N ASN A 661 27.11 5.93 -31.92
CA ASN A 661 27.24 6.14 -30.48
C ASN A 661 26.02 6.86 -29.87
N CYS A 662 25.13 7.42 -30.70
CA CYS A 662 23.87 8.02 -30.28
C CYS A 662 22.71 7.07 -30.52
#